data_733f9ac90bd3c2319c71c9061e8ff2ab
#
_entry.id   733f9ac90bd3c2319c71c9061e8ff2ab
#
_cell.length_a   1.000
_cell.length_b   1.000
_cell.length_c   1.000
_cell.angle_alpha   90.00
_cell.angle_beta   90.00
_cell.angle_gamma   90.00
#
_symmetry.space_group_name_H-M   'P 1'
#
loop_
_entity.id
_entity.type
_entity.pdbx_description
1 polymer ?
#
loop_
_entity_poly.entity_id
_entity_poly.type
_entity_poly.pdbx_seq_one_letter_code
_entity_poly.pdbx_strand_id
1 'polypeptide(L)'
;MNSVDLDSVKSFVDTLWVIDCAILVFIMQAGFMCMESGLSRYKNSINVALKNASDFGVSVVIFWLFGFGIMFGTSYKGLFGTDLFLFKTDIAEWMTYFVFQAMFVATAATIISGAVAERMKFVGYLLITILATGIIYPLVGHWAWSSSYLANMQGAEAQLLIATETSRHTGWLSDMGFVDFAGSTIVHSVGGWIALSAVLILGPRIGRFSEANKGKFTGSSFPLAVLGTLILWFGWFGFNGGSNGAMDDAVPLILINTFLAAAFGLLTGLATSFVIYKKPDAFYVILGPLAGLVAITAGCNSMTSLTAIFVGIAGSLIAIGVNELLNKFEIDDVVGAIPVHLASGVWGTLAVGFFSNLEILDTGLTRLEQIKVQFIGVGSIGLFAFLGSYILLKILNYFYPLRVSALHEELGLNIAEHNAVSVEHDLISILDKQSKTEDLTIRGPQDPFTTGGVIGLYYNKLMSKLESSETQKEKWRSRISNEVNLAVKVQENFLPKRNLDNYPVSGINISAREVSGDFFSFYPHNESVYFIIADVAGKGIHAGMVMAKASTLFEIMARDQVDPDEMMLHMNNDLFTTKTGGMFVTSILGDYNIVTNEIRWVNGGHQPAIIRDNEGNYQQFESNSPPLGVIYQKEKSTYKVNKSKLNGNRFYTFTDGLSESLDEKGNEIGIEGSIKIIENNYNKDIKKQLSNITKEVIKKSADKKLKDDLTVLSVGK
;
A
#
# COMPACT_ATOMS: atom_id res chain seq x y z
N MET A 1 -57.43 51.76 6.18
CA MET A 1 -56.15 51.18 5.80
C MET A 1 -55.15 51.87 6.71
N ASN A 2 -54.59 51.11 7.69
CA ASN A 2 -53.49 51.66 8.51
C ASN A 2 -52.34 51.96 7.57
N SER A 3 -51.84 53.21 7.65
CA SER A 3 -50.54 53.51 6.97
C SER A 3 -49.54 52.52 7.45
N VAL A 4 -49.00 51.71 6.52
CA VAL A 4 -47.87 50.83 6.85
C VAL A 4 -46.74 51.77 7.24
N ASP A 5 -46.24 51.62 8.44
CA ASP A 5 -45.06 52.36 8.90
C ASP A 5 -43.84 51.89 8.12
N LEU A 6 -43.31 52.74 7.26
CA LEU A 6 -42.16 52.44 6.40
C LEU A 6 -40.91 52.08 7.18
N ASP A 7 -40.72 52.66 8.34
CA ASP A 7 -39.57 52.36 9.22
C ASP A 7 -39.66 50.91 9.77
N SER A 8 -40.86 50.52 10.20
CA SER A 8 -41.10 49.13 10.63
C SER A 8 -40.88 48.12 9.51
N VAL A 9 -41.31 48.42 8.29
CA VAL A 9 -41.03 47.53 7.10
C VAL A 9 -39.56 47.45 6.82
N LYS A 10 -38.85 48.57 6.86
CA LYS A 10 -37.40 48.59 6.65
C LYS A 10 -36.65 47.75 7.70
N SER A 11 -36.94 47.96 8.99
CA SER A 11 -36.34 47.17 10.08
C SER A 11 -36.61 45.67 9.90
N PHE A 12 -37.79 45.30 9.47
CA PHE A 12 -38.11 43.89 9.19
C PHE A 12 -37.31 43.34 8.00
N VAL A 13 -37.14 44.10 6.91
CA VAL A 13 -36.33 43.69 5.76
C VAL A 13 -34.85 43.55 6.13
N ASP A 14 -34.31 44.48 6.93
CA ASP A 14 -32.95 44.45 7.40
C ASP A 14 -32.67 43.21 8.28
N THR A 15 -33.62 42.94 9.23
CA THR A 15 -33.56 41.74 10.07
C THR A 15 -33.60 40.44 9.24
N LEU A 16 -34.53 40.38 8.28
CA LEU A 16 -34.64 39.23 7.37
C LEU A 16 -33.34 39.05 6.57
N TRP A 17 -32.77 40.15 6.05
CA TRP A 17 -31.48 40.09 5.32
C TRP A 17 -30.34 39.50 6.15
N VAL A 18 -30.18 39.95 7.40
CA VAL A 18 -29.13 39.46 8.31
C VAL A 18 -29.35 37.99 8.68
N ILE A 19 -30.60 37.56 8.88
CA ILE A 19 -30.93 36.15 9.15
C ILE A 19 -30.58 35.27 7.91
N ASP A 20 -31.01 35.67 6.71
CA ASP A 20 -30.69 34.94 5.46
C ASP A 20 -29.16 34.84 5.24
N CYS A 21 -28.45 35.96 5.51
CA CYS A 21 -26.99 35.97 5.48
C CYS A 21 -26.36 35.03 6.51
N ALA A 22 -26.90 34.97 7.74
CA ALA A 22 -26.43 34.02 8.76
C ALA A 22 -26.63 32.58 8.31
N ILE A 23 -27.74 32.25 7.65
CA ILE A 23 -28.01 30.91 7.09
C ILE A 23 -27.01 30.60 5.97
N LEU A 24 -26.69 31.58 5.11
CA LEU A 24 -25.65 31.41 4.08
C LEU A 24 -24.27 31.14 4.68
N VAL A 25 -23.91 31.84 5.77
CA VAL A 25 -22.64 31.57 6.48
C VAL A 25 -22.66 30.21 7.19
N PHE A 26 -23.81 29.79 7.74
CA PHE A 26 -23.95 28.44 8.31
C PHE A 26 -23.62 27.34 7.27
N ILE A 27 -24.09 27.51 6.03
CA ILE A 27 -23.78 26.55 4.94
C ILE A 27 -22.28 26.48 4.68
N MET A 28 -21.48 27.52 4.99
CA MET A 28 -20.02 27.46 4.86
C MET A 28 -19.38 26.40 5.73
N GLN A 29 -20.00 25.99 6.83
CA GLN A 29 -19.50 24.86 7.65
C GLN A 29 -19.48 23.55 6.84
N ALA A 30 -20.51 23.30 6.05
CA ALA A 30 -20.51 22.17 5.10
C ALA A 30 -19.44 22.34 4.03
N GLY A 31 -19.19 23.59 3.58
CA GLY A 31 -18.10 23.92 2.65
C GLY A 31 -16.72 23.56 3.20
N PHE A 32 -16.41 23.98 4.44
CA PHE A 32 -15.16 23.62 5.13
C PHE A 32 -15.04 22.11 5.30
N MET A 33 -16.07 21.45 5.79
CA MET A 33 -16.09 20.00 5.96
C MET A 33 -15.76 19.27 4.64
N CYS A 34 -16.39 19.66 3.52
CA CYS A 34 -16.15 19.07 2.22
C CYS A 34 -14.72 19.34 1.70
N MET A 35 -14.26 20.60 1.80
CA MET A 35 -12.94 21.03 1.35
C MET A 35 -11.83 20.31 2.15
N GLU A 36 -11.89 20.38 3.47
CA GLU A 36 -10.89 19.78 4.35
C GLU A 36 -10.87 18.24 4.25
N SER A 37 -12.05 17.60 4.22
CA SER A 37 -12.13 16.14 4.02
C SER A 37 -11.59 15.73 2.66
N GLY A 38 -11.82 16.52 1.62
CA GLY A 38 -11.32 16.27 0.27
C GLY A 38 -9.82 16.46 0.14
N LEU A 39 -9.22 17.42 0.83
CA LEU A 39 -7.78 17.70 0.83
C LEU A 39 -6.99 16.82 1.81
N SER A 40 -7.62 16.27 2.84
CA SER A 40 -6.98 15.31 3.75
C SER A 40 -6.92 13.90 3.15
N ARG A 41 -5.98 13.07 3.63
CA ARG A 41 -5.91 11.65 3.22
C ARG A 41 -7.14 10.88 3.72
N TYR A 42 -7.61 9.96 2.90
CA TYR A 42 -8.82 9.17 3.12
C TYR A 42 -8.95 8.59 4.54
N LYS A 43 -7.88 8.06 5.10
CA LYS A 43 -7.84 7.48 6.46
C LYS A 43 -8.13 8.47 7.59
N ASN A 44 -8.29 9.77 7.28
CA ASN A 44 -8.54 10.84 8.24
C ASN A 44 -9.81 11.67 7.91
N SER A 45 -10.47 11.40 6.78
CA SER A 45 -11.59 12.24 6.29
C SER A 45 -12.80 12.26 7.23
N ILE A 46 -13.12 11.15 7.88
CA ILE A 46 -14.22 11.08 8.88
C ILE A 46 -13.84 11.86 10.12
N ASN A 47 -12.59 11.75 10.60
CA ASN A 47 -12.12 12.55 11.75
C ASN A 47 -12.20 14.05 11.44
N VAL A 48 -11.85 14.48 10.24
CA VAL A 48 -11.96 15.88 9.82
C VAL A 48 -13.42 16.33 9.79
N ALA A 49 -14.32 15.55 9.20
CA ALA A 49 -15.74 15.87 9.15
C ALA A 49 -16.34 16.00 10.56
N LEU A 50 -15.99 15.08 11.47
CA LEU A 50 -16.47 15.13 12.86
C LEU A 50 -15.89 16.33 13.64
N LYS A 51 -14.63 16.74 13.36
CA LYS A 51 -14.05 17.96 13.93
C LYS A 51 -14.84 19.19 13.52
N ASN A 52 -15.13 19.36 12.22
CA ASN A 52 -15.90 20.49 11.70
C ASN A 52 -17.33 20.55 12.28
N ALA A 53 -18.00 19.41 12.44
CA ALA A 53 -19.33 19.39 13.06
C ALA A 53 -19.28 19.71 14.56
N SER A 54 -18.24 19.24 15.24
CA SER A 54 -18.11 19.41 16.70
C SER A 54 -17.62 20.80 17.08
N ASP A 55 -16.71 21.39 16.30
CA ASP A 55 -16.22 22.76 16.59
C ASP A 55 -17.31 23.78 16.41
N PHE A 56 -18.20 23.62 15.43
CA PHE A 56 -19.38 24.47 15.29
C PHE A 56 -20.25 24.45 16.57
N GLY A 57 -20.60 23.23 17.04
CA GLY A 57 -21.42 23.11 18.27
C GLY A 57 -20.72 23.70 19.51
N VAL A 58 -19.44 23.42 19.69
CA VAL A 58 -18.62 23.95 20.79
C VAL A 58 -18.51 25.47 20.69
N SER A 59 -18.23 26.00 19.49
CA SER A 59 -18.09 27.45 19.28
C SER A 59 -19.35 28.20 19.63
N VAL A 60 -20.52 27.75 19.18
CA VAL A 60 -21.82 28.38 19.49
C VAL A 60 -22.10 28.37 20.99
N VAL A 61 -21.85 27.23 21.65
CA VAL A 61 -22.11 27.12 23.12
C VAL A 61 -21.17 28.03 23.91
N ILE A 62 -19.86 28.01 23.60
CA ILE A 62 -18.88 28.84 24.32
C ILE A 62 -19.10 30.33 24.07
N PHE A 63 -19.44 30.69 22.83
CA PHE A 63 -19.79 32.07 22.49
C PHE A 63 -21.04 32.53 23.18
N TRP A 64 -22.08 31.71 23.32
CA TRP A 64 -23.28 31.99 24.07
C TRP A 64 -23.01 32.15 25.58
N LEU A 65 -22.15 31.27 26.16
CA LEU A 65 -21.87 31.32 27.60
C LEU A 65 -21.13 32.61 27.99
N PHE A 66 -20.09 32.99 27.29
CA PHE A 66 -19.23 34.12 27.64
C PHE A 66 -18.58 34.85 26.47
N GLY A 67 -18.39 34.24 25.32
CA GLY A 67 -17.71 34.88 24.22
C GLY A 67 -18.40 36.12 23.71
N PHE A 68 -19.73 36.10 23.60
CA PHE A 68 -20.52 37.26 23.19
C PHE A 68 -20.39 38.40 24.21
N GLY A 69 -20.49 38.14 25.51
CA GLY A 69 -20.32 39.12 26.57
C GLY A 69 -18.91 39.74 26.57
N ILE A 70 -17.86 38.96 26.40
CA ILE A 70 -16.47 39.47 26.27
C ILE A 70 -16.35 40.38 25.05
N MET A 71 -16.99 40.02 23.92
CA MET A 71 -16.85 40.75 22.65
C MET A 71 -17.71 42.02 22.60
N PHE A 72 -18.94 41.96 23.01
CA PHE A 72 -19.95 43.03 22.82
C PHE A 72 -20.50 43.62 24.12
N GLY A 73 -20.08 43.14 25.27
CA GLY A 73 -20.47 43.72 26.55
C GLY A 73 -19.84 45.08 26.81
N THR A 74 -20.31 45.76 27.89
CA THR A 74 -19.78 47.04 28.33
C THR A 74 -18.27 47.00 28.48
N SER A 75 -17.60 47.91 27.76
CA SER A 75 -16.16 47.86 27.61
C SER A 75 -15.40 48.25 28.89
N TYR A 76 -14.49 47.39 29.32
CA TYR A 76 -13.49 47.76 30.31
C TYR A 76 -12.24 48.32 29.61
N LYS A 77 -12.16 49.64 29.57
CA LYS A 77 -11.01 50.39 28.99
C LYS A 77 -10.67 50.02 27.54
N GLY A 78 -11.63 49.66 26.74
CA GLY A 78 -11.42 49.24 25.35
C GLY A 78 -10.85 47.83 25.18
N LEU A 79 -10.69 47.03 26.24
CA LEU A 79 -9.97 45.77 26.20
C LEU A 79 -10.90 44.55 26.14
N PHE A 80 -11.99 44.51 26.88
CA PHE A 80 -12.96 43.43 26.92
C PHE A 80 -14.29 43.86 27.51
N GLY A 81 -15.37 43.17 27.17
CA GLY A 81 -16.68 43.36 27.72
C GLY A 81 -16.86 42.67 29.07
N THR A 82 -17.72 43.26 29.94
CA THR A 82 -17.90 42.84 31.33
C THR A 82 -19.32 42.37 31.68
N ASP A 83 -20.23 42.38 30.73
CA ASP A 83 -21.62 41.95 30.88
C ASP A 83 -22.10 41.12 29.68
N LEU A 84 -23.42 40.95 29.50
CA LEU A 84 -24.04 40.12 28.46
C LEU A 84 -23.63 38.64 28.47
N PHE A 85 -23.10 38.14 29.55
CA PHE A 85 -22.83 36.73 29.74
C PHE A 85 -24.10 35.90 29.76
N LEU A 86 -24.04 34.64 29.24
CA LEU A 86 -25.21 33.78 29.08
C LEU A 86 -26.28 34.35 28.12
N PHE A 87 -25.91 35.26 27.31
CA PHE A 87 -26.69 36.01 26.32
C PHE A 87 -28.21 35.97 26.57
N LYS A 88 -28.70 36.88 27.41
CA LYS A 88 -30.13 37.01 27.74
C LYS A 88 -30.65 38.38 27.26
N THR A 89 -31.57 38.35 26.33
CA THR A 89 -32.21 39.57 25.78
C THR A 89 -33.56 39.19 25.19
N ASP A 90 -34.48 40.17 25.23
CA ASP A 90 -35.79 40.09 24.56
C ASP A 90 -35.81 40.95 23.27
N ILE A 91 -34.68 41.55 22.88
CA ILE A 91 -34.55 42.44 21.73
C ILE A 91 -34.23 41.62 20.48
N ALA A 92 -35.08 41.66 19.46
CA ALA A 92 -34.95 40.86 18.25
C ALA A 92 -33.67 41.13 17.46
N GLU A 93 -33.25 42.40 17.39
CA GLU A 93 -32.03 42.84 16.71
C GLU A 93 -30.78 42.23 17.35
N TRP A 94 -30.70 42.16 18.68
CA TRP A 94 -29.63 41.51 19.40
C TRP A 94 -29.61 40.02 19.17
N MET A 95 -30.77 39.36 19.14
CA MET A 95 -30.87 37.93 18.85
C MET A 95 -30.39 37.62 17.43
N THR A 96 -30.77 38.44 16.46
CA THR A 96 -30.35 38.36 15.09
C THR A 96 -28.84 38.54 14.95
N TYR A 97 -28.30 39.57 15.60
CA TYR A 97 -26.87 39.86 15.62
C TYR A 97 -26.05 38.74 16.29
N PHE A 98 -26.55 38.19 17.40
CA PHE A 98 -25.92 37.03 18.03
C PHE A 98 -25.80 35.84 17.07
N VAL A 99 -26.90 35.49 16.38
CA VAL A 99 -26.91 34.38 15.44
C VAL A 99 -25.88 34.61 14.33
N PHE A 100 -25.82 35.83 13.76
CA PHE A 100 -24.87 36.17 12.73
C PHE A 100 -23.43 36.09 13.23
N GLN A 101 -23.10 36.67 14.37
CA GLN A 101 -21.75 36.66 14.96
C GLN A 101 -21.32 35.27 15.44
N ALA A 102 -22.26 34.41 15.83
CA ALA A 102 -21.98 33.01 16.17
C ALA A 102 -21.45 32.22 14.95
N MET A 103 -21.89 32.55 13.73
CA MET A 103 -21.36 31.97 12.52
C MET A 103 -19.89 32.37 12.25
N PHE A 104 -19.55 33.62 12.60
CA PHE A 104 -18.18 34.14 12.42
C PHE A 104 -17.17 33.51 13.37
N VAL A 105 -17.54 33.40 14.66
CA VAL A 105 -16.67 32.76 15.65
C VAL A 105 -16.44 31.27 15.30
N ALA A 106 -17.48 30.59 14.83
CA ALA A 106 -17.35 29.19 14.37
C ALA A 106 -16.43 29.08 13.14
N THR A 107 -16.53 30.02 12.19
CA THR A 107 -15.63 30.11 11.04
C THR A 107 -14.17 30.27 11.48
N ALA A 108 -13.88 31.15 12.44
CA ALA A 108 -12.52 31.32 12.95
C ALA A 108 -11.96 30.05 13.60
N ALA A 109 -12.78 29.26 14.28
CA ALA A 109 -12.42 28.00 14.88
C ALA A 109 -12.15 26.90 13.81
N THR A 110 -13.02 26.80 12.81
CA THR A 110 -12.92 25.80 11.75
C THR A 110 -11.63 25.97 10.91
N ILE A 111 -11.16 27.20 10.69
CA ILE A 111 -9.88 27.48 10.01
C ILE A 111 -8.71 26.69 10.64
N ILE A 112 -8.74 26.52 11.96
CA ILE A 112 -7.68 25.77 12.67
C ILE A 112 -7.73 24.29 12.35
N SER A 113 -8.93 23.72 12.17
CA SER A 113 -9.17 22.29 11.89
C SER A 113 -8.33 21.79 10.73
N GLY A 114 -8.41 22.50 9.60
CA GLY A 114 -7.74 22.12 8.38
C GLY A 114 -6.22 22.07 8.51
N ALA A 115 -5.60 23.06 9.13
CA ALA A 115 -4.15 23.14 9.29
C ALA A 115 -3.57 21.99 10.15
N VAL A 116 -4.30 21.56 11.20
CA VAL A 116 -3.86 20.53 12.16
C VAL A 116 -4.38 19.13 11.85
N ALA A 117 -5.06 18.98 10.72
CA ALA A 117 -5.63 17.71 10.30
C ALA A 117 -4.59 16.57 10.29
N GLU A 118 -5.09 15.33 10.36
CA GLU A 118 -4.34 14.08 10.26
C GLU A 118 -3.39 13.73 11.42
N ARG A 119 -3.10 14.65 12.37
CA ARG A 119 -2.14 14.37 13.45
C ARG A 119 -2.55 14.90 14.84
N MET A 120 -3.60 15.71 14.92
CA MET A 120 -4.09 16.25 16.19
C MET A 120 -5.19 15.36 16.77
N LYS A 121 -5.11 15.07 18.07
CA LYS A 121 -6.17 14.37 18.81
C LYS A 121 -7.48 15.14 18.73
N PHE A 122 -8.59 14.41 18.62
CA PHE A 122 -9.93 15.00 18.54
C PHE A 122 -10.27 15.88 19.75
N VAL A 123 -10.09 15.36 20.97
CA VAL A 123 -10.32 16.12 22.20
C VAL A 123 -9.37 17.32 22.30
N GLY A 124 -8.09 17.16 21.88
CA GLY A 124 -7.14 18.27 21.84
C GLY A 124 -7.61 19.41 20.95
N TYR A 125 -8.23 19.11 19.81
CA TYR A 125 -8.82 20.10 18.93
C TYR A 125 -10.02 20.83 19.57
N LEU A 126 -10.92 20.11 20.26
CA LEU A 126 -12.03 20.74 20.95
C LEU A 126 -11.58 21.70 22.08
N LEU A 127 -10.48 21.35 22.78
CA LEU A 127 -9.89 22.26 23.78
C LEU A 127 -9.32 23.53 23.14
N ILE A 128 -8.70 23.42 21.95
CA ILE A 128 -8.25 24.58 21.18
C ILE A 128 -9.45 25.44 20.74
N THR A 129 -10.50 24.80 20.26
CA THR A 129 -11.77 25.51 19.90
C THR A 129 -12.32 26.30 21.06
N ILE A 130 -12.38 25.74 22.29
CA ILE A 130 -12.81 26.44 23.50
C ILE A 130 -11.92 27.67 23.78
N LEU A 131 -10.60 27.53 23.70
CA LEU A 131 -9.67 28.65 23.92
C LEU A 131 -9.79 29.71 22.82
N ALA A 132 -9.92 29.31 21.57
CA ALA A 132 -10.09 30.23 20.45
C ALA A 132 -11.38 31.04 20.56
N THR A 133 -12.51 30.37 20.79
CA THR A 133 -13.84 30.96 20.74
C THR A 133 -14.29 31.63 22.07
N GLY A 134 -13.68 31.18 23.18
CA GLY A 134 -13.97 31.73 24.51
C GLY A 134 -13.05 32.87 24.96
N ILE A 135 -11.84 32.95 24.42
CA ILE A 135 -10.84 33.92 24.89
C ILE A 135 -10.25 34.74 23.75
N ILE A 136 -9.53 34.09 22.78
CA ILE A 136 -8.71 34.83 21.84
C ILE A 136 -9.57 35.64 20.87
N TYR A 137 -10.53 35.02 20.21
CA TYR A 137 -11.39 35.66 19.24
C TYR A 137 -12.27 36.76 19.87
N PRO A 138 -12.95 36.54 21.00
CA PRO A 138 -13.79 37.58 21.61
C PRO A 138 -12.98 38.80 22.04
N LEU A 139 -11.78 38.64 22.57
CA LEU A 139 -10.93 39.75 22.99
C LEU A 139 -10.53 40.65 21.82
N VAL A 140 -10.02 40.05 20.71
CA VAL A 140 -9.64 40.84 19.53
C VAL A 140 -10.87 41.42 18.84
N GLY A 141 -11.98 40.69 18.83
CA GLY A 141 -13.26 41.17 18.34
C GLY A 141 -13.74 42.37 19.11
N HIS A 142 -13.61 42.41 20.46
CA HIS A 142 -13.91 43.58 21.28
C HIS A 142 -13.09 44.78 20.87
N TRP A 143 -11.80 44.64 20.63
CA TRP A 143 -10.91 45.75 20.26
C TRP A 143 -11.35 46.48 18.99
N ALA A 144 -11.93 45.79 18.03
CA ALA A 144 -12.25 46.35 16.73
C ALA A 144 -13.75 46.46 16.42
N TRP A 145 -14.57 45.55 16.98
CA TRP A 145 -15.99 45.42 16.62
C TRP A 145 -16.98 45.66 17.74
N SER A 146 -16.54 46.04 18.97
CA SER A 146 -17.42 46.17 20.10
C SER A 146 -18.56 47.21 19.91
N SER A 147 -18.35 48.22 19.05
CA SER A 147 -19.36 49.24 18.71
C SER A 147 -20.10 48.97 17.39
N SER A 148 -19.70 47.97 16.60
CA SER A 148 -20.25 47.76 15.26
C SER A 148 -21.74 47.38 15.27
N TYR A 149 -22.20 46.68 16.27
CA TYR A 149 -23.60 46.30 16.38
C TYR A 149 -24.52 47.53 16.64
N LEU A 150 -24.03 48.56 17.35
CA LEU A 150 -24.79 49.75 17.62
C LEU A 150 -25.10 50.53 16.34
N ALA A 151 -24.16 50.59 15.41
CA ALA A 151 -24.36 51.27 14.12
C ALA A 151 -25.44 50.62 13.25
N ASN A 152 -25.73 49.34 13.47
CA ASN A 152 -26.69 48.56 12.69
C ASN A 152 -28.05 48.42 13.37
N MET A 153 -28.21 48.91 14.62
CA MET A 153 -29.50 48.91 15.34
C MET A 153 -30.43 49.98 14.81
N GLN A 154 -31.64 49.60 14.45
CA GLN A 154 -32.70 50.54 14.03
C GLN A 154 -33.91 50.46 14.96
N GLY A 155 -34.58 51.60 15.17
CA GLY A 155 -35.76 51.72 16.06
C GLY A 155 -35.53 52.66 17.23
N ALA A 156 -36.60 53.11 17.85
CA ALA A 156 -36.56 54.12 18.94
C ALA A 156 -35.82 53.60 20.20
N GLU A 157 -35.92 52.30 20.53
CA GLU A 157 -35.20 51.69 21.64
C GLU A 157 -33.71 51.50 21.31
N ALA A 158 -33.37 51.14 20.06
CA ALA A 158 -32.00 51.02 19.59
C ALA A 158 -31.31 52.40 19.58
N GLN A 159 -31.99 53.45 19.11
CA GLN A 159 -31.49 54.84 19.16
C GLN A 159 -31.27 55.34 20.57
N LEU A 160 -32.12 54.97 21.52
CA LEU A 160 -31.92 55.29 22.92
C LEU A 160 -30.73 54.58 23.54
N LEU A 161 -30.52 53.29 23.21
CA LEU A 161 -29.34 52.54 23.60
C LEU A 161 -28.08 53.13 22.97
N ILE A 162 -28.09 53.46 21.68
CA ILE A 162 -26.99 54.13 20.97
C ILE A 162 -26.63 55.46 21.68
N ALA A 163 -27.61 56.28 22.00
CA ALA A 163 -27.39 57.58 22.66
C ALA A 163 -26.85 57.47 24.08
N THR A 164 -27.20 56.43 24.83
CA THR A 164 -26.76 56.24 26.22
C THR A 164 -25.51 55.39 26.37
N GLU A 165 -25.21 54.55 25.39
CA GLU A 165 -24.17 53.53 25.51
C GLU A 165 -22.98 53.68 24.53
N THR A 166 -23.07 54.55 23.50
CA THR A 166 -22.00 54.77 22.50
C THR A 166 -20.63 55.08 23.13
N SER A 167 -20.61 55.69 24.29
CA SER A 167 -19.37 55.95 25.06
C SER A 167 -18.90 54.77 25.93
N ARG A 168 -19.71 53.71 26.06
CA ARG A 168 -19.41 52.59 26.96
C ARG A 168 -18.91 51.32 26.25
N HIS A 169 -19.12 51.22 24.94
CA HIS A 169 -18.90 49.98 24.20
C HIS A 169 -17.78 50.02 23.16
N THR A 170 -16.91 51.02 23.22
CA THR A 170 -15.86 51.21 22.22
C THR A 170 -14.60 50.42 22.55
N GLY A 171 -14.11 49.65 21.58
CA GLY A 171 -12.81 49.02 21.65
C GLY A 171 -11.69 49.97 21.24
N TRP A 172 -10.51 49.83 21.82
CA TRP A 172 -9.40 50.77 21.60
C TRP A 172 -8.95 50.89 20.16
N LEU A 173 -9.06 49.83 19.33
CA LEU A 173 -8.74 49.87 17.90
C LEU A 173 -9.85 50.57 17.11
N SER A 174 -11.10 50.31 17.47
CA SER A 174 -12.25 51.02 16.89
C SER A 174 -12.13 52.53 17.13
N ASP A 175 -11.79 52.95 18.37
CA ASP A 175 -11.56 54.37 18.72
C ASP A 175 -10.38 54.99 17.91
N MET A 176 -9.41 54.20 17.47
CA MET A 176 -8.34 54.68 16.61
C MET A 176 -8.75 54.81 15.14
N GLY A 177 -9.94 54.34 14.74
CA GLY A 177 -10.37 54.29 13.36
C GLY A 177 -9.89 53.04 12.59
N PHE A 178 -9.57 51.94 13.26
CA PHE A 178 -9.29 50.66 12.62
C PHE A 178 -10.54 50.10 11.97
N VAL A 179 -10.42 49.68 10.71
CA VAL A 179 -11.54 49.13 9.93
C VAL A 179 -11.19 47.72 9.43
N ASP A 180 -12.05 46.78 9.76
CA ASP A 180 -12.10 45.44 9.21
C ASP A 180 -13.58 45.08 9.01
N PHE A 181 -14.11 45.34 7.82
CA PHE A 181 -15.56 45.35 7.56
C PHE A 181 -16.24 44.01 7.87
N ALA A 182 -15.71 42.92 7.36
CA ALA A 182 -16.29 41.60 7.54
C ALA A 182 -15.29 40.57 8.11
N GLY A 183 -14.06 40.93 8.48
CA GLY A 183 -13.18 40.06 9.26
C GLY A 183 -12.01 39.44 8.52
N SER A 184 -11.39 40.12 7.54
CA SER A 184 -10.10 39.64 7.00
C SER A 184 -9.05 39.37 8.09
N THR A 185 -8.97 40.27 9.09
CA THR A 185 -8.12 40.08 10.27
C THR A 185 -8.83 39.33 11.38
N ILE A 186 -10.00 39.85 11.83
CA ILE A 186 -10.65 39.37 13.08
C ILE A 186 -11.10 37.93 12.98
N VAL A 187 -11.58 37.48 11.81
CA VAL A 187 -12.00 36.10 11.60
C VAL A 187 -10.85 35.29 11.01
N HIS A 188 -10.38 35.70 9.80
CA HIS A 188 -9.51 34.87 9.01
C HIS A 188 -8.08 34.88 9.52
N SER A 189 -7.46 36.07 9.74
CA SER A 189 -6.07 36.06 10.19
C SER A 189 -5.93 35.58 11.64
N VAL A 190 -6.90 35.83 12.53
CA VAL A 190 -6.89 35.28 13.88
C VAL A 190 -6.96 33.77 13.86
N GLY A 191 -7.89 33.15 13.11
CA GLY A 191 -7.92 31.70 12.89
C GLY A 191 -6.61 31.17 12.34
N GLY A 192 -6.03 31.87 11.36
CA GLY A 192 -4.73 31.54 10.73
C GLY A 192 -3.53 31.67 11.69
N TRP A 193 -3.50 32.67 12.59
CA TRP A 193 -2.46 32.81 13.63
C TRP A 193 -2.52 31.68 14.66
N ILE A 194 -3.72 31.31 15.11
CA ILE A 194 -3.92 30.18 16.03
C ILE A 194 -3.52 28.87 15.34
N ALA A 195 -3.90 28.70 14.06
CA ALA A 195 -3.50 27.56 13.23
C ALA A 195 -1.97 27.44 13.12
N LEU A 196 -1.26 28.55 12.85
CA LEU A 196 0.20 28.58 12.80
C LEU A 196 0.83 28.16 14.13
N SER A 197 0.32 28.70 15.26
CA SER A 197 0.77 28.32 16.60
C SER A 197 0.61 26.82 16.85
N ALA A 198 -0.53 26.26 16.50
CA ALA A 198 -0.84 24.84 16.66
C ALA A 198 0.06 23.95 15.77
N VAL A 199 0.27 24.33 14.51
CA VAL A 199 1.14 23.60 13.57
C VAL A 199 2.59 23.58 14.04
N LEU A 200 3.11 24.70 14.54
CA LEU A 200 4.47 24.78 15.10
C LEU A 200 4.67 23.90 16.34
N ILE A 201 3.63 23.74 17.16
CA ILE A 201 3.67 22.87 18.34
C ILE A 201 3.56 21.40 17.98
N LEU A 202 2.71 21.05 17.02
CA LEU A 202 2.50 19.66 16.58
C LEU A 202 3.67 19.14 15.74
N GLY A 203 4.33 19.99 14.95
CA GLY A 203 5.28 19.59 13.92
C GLY A 203 4.62 18.99 12.67
N PRO A 204 5.42 18.63 11.66
CA PRO A 204 4.91 18.06 10.42
C PRO A 204 4.41 16.62 10.60
N ARG A 205 3.53 16.17 9.68
CA ARG A 205 3.10 14.77 9.58
C ARG A 205 4.31 13.87 9.31
N ILE A 206 4.27 12.67 9.87
CA ILE A 206 5.39 11.71 9.75
C ILE A 206 5.68 11.42 8.27
N GLY A 207 6.91 11.68 7.85
CA GLY A 207 7.38 11.46 6.50
C GLY A 207 6.90 12.46 5.45
N ARG A 208 6.21 13.56 5.81
CA ARG A 208 5.67 14.56 4.87
C ARG A 208 6.75 15.16 3.95
N PHE A 209 7.89 15.50 4.49
CA PHE A 209 8.99 16.14 3.77
C PHE A 209 10.13 15.18 3.40
N SER A 210 9.98 13.85 3.60
CA SER A 210 10.98 12.88 3.17
C SER A 210 10.93 12.67 1.64
N GLU A 211 12.08 12.56 0.99
CA GLU A 211 12.18 12.31 -0.46
C GLU A 211 11.46 11.00 -0.88
N ALA A 212 11.50 9.96 -0.03
CA ALA A 212 10.83 8.68 -0.28
C ALA A 212 9.29 8.80 -0.39
N ASN A 213 8.71 9.86 0.16
CA ASN A 213 7.27 10.10 0.19
C ASN A 213 6.82 11.28 -0.67
N LYS A 214 7.69 11.83 -1.48
CA LYS A 214 7.36 12.94 -2.39
C LYS A 214 6.18 12.56 -3.28
N GLY A 215 5.11 13.36 -3.23
CA GLY A 215 3.86 13.11 -3.98
C GLY A 215 2.89 12.09 -3.35
N LYS A 216 3.20 11.48 -2.20
CA LYS A 216 2.28 10.53 -1.53
C LYS A 216 1.26 11.18 -0.58
N PHE A 217 1.41 12.48 -0.28
CA PHE A 217 0.50 13.25 0.58
C PHE A 217 -0.53 13.98 -0.28
N THR A 218 -1.37 13.23 -0.98
CA THR A 218 -2.45 13.75 -1.82
C THR A 218 -3.79 13.68 -1.09
N GLY A 219 -4.68 14.63 -1.36
CA GLY A 219 -6.04 14.62 -0.85
C GLY A 219 -6.83 13.38 -1.30
N SER A 220 -7.83 13.02 -0.52
CA SER A 220 -8.70 11.86 -0.78
C SER A 220 -9.65 12.08 -1.97
N SER A 221 -10.14 13.32 -2.16
CA SER A 221 -11.13 13.64 -3.19
C SER A 221 -11.05 15.12 -3.59
N PHE A 222 -10.30 15.43 -4.63
CA PHE A 222 -10.29 16.78 -5.19
C PHE A 222 -11.66 17.27 -5.67
N PRO A 223 -12.55 16.45 -6.28
CA PRO A 223 -13.91 16.89 -6.59
C PRO A 223 -14.69 17.35 -5.37
N LEU A 224 -14.56 16.65 -4.23
CA LEU A 224 -15.19 17.05 -2.97
C LEU A 224 -14.60 18.38 -2.44
N ALA A 225 -13.28 18.55 -2.54
CA ALA A 225 -12.63 19.79 -2.14
C ALA A 225 -13.07 20.98 -3.01
N VAL A 226 -13.20 20.81 -4.31
CA VAL A 226 -13.73 21.84 -5.23
C VAL A 226 -15.19 22.16 -4.90
N LEU A 227 -16.02 21.15 -4.63
CA LEU A 227 -17.41 21.38 -4.20
C LEU A 227 -17.45 22.20 -2.90
N GLY A 228 -16.61 21.84 -1.91
CA GLY A 228 -16.45 22.62 -0.68
C GLY A 228 -16.08 24.07 -0.93
N THR A 229 -15.12 24.31 -1.85
CA THR A 229 -14.71 25.68 -2.25
C THR A 229 -15.87 26.48 -2.86
N LEU A 230 -16.70 25.87 -3.70
CA LEU A 230 -17.86 26.52 -4.30
C LEU A 230 -18.94 26.84 -3.24
N ILE A 231 -19.15 25.94 -2.28
CA ILE A 231 -20.07 26.18 -1.16
C ILE A 231 -19.56 27.33 -0.29
N LEU A 232 -18.26 27.40 0.00
CA LEU A 232 -17.63 28.51 0.71
C LEU A 232 -17.82 29.83 -0.03
N TRP A 233 -17.56 29.83 -1.35
CA TRP A 233 -17.78 31.03 -2.18
C TRP A 233 -19.24 31.48 -2.15
N PHE A 234 -20.18 30.57 -2.28
CA PHE A 234 -21.61 30.85 -2.20
C PHE A 234 -21.98 31.46 -0.82
N GLY A 235 -21.51 30.87 0.27
CA GLY A 235 -21.76 31.41 1.62
C GLY A 235 -21.12 32.78 1.88
N TRP A 236 -20.06 33.13 1.11
CA TRP A 236 -19.37 34.41 1.25
C TRP A 236 -20.20 35.61 0.80
N PHE A 237 -21.23 35.42 -0.01
CA PHE A 237 -22.23 36.45 -0.26
C PHE A 237 -22.95 36.84 1.00
N GLY A 238 -23.34 35.88 1.85
CA GLY A 238 -23.88 36.12 3.16
C GLY A 238 -22.86 36.70 4.14
N PHE A 239 -21.62 36.19 4.09
CA PHE A 239 -20.53 36.62 4.96
C PHE A 239 -20.26 38.13 4.81
N ASN A 240 -20.03 38.59 3.58
CA ASN A 240 -19.75 39.99 3.29
C ASN A 240 -21.04 40.85 3.23
N GLY A 241 -22.10 40.33 2.57
CA GLY A 241 -23.36 41.08 2.44
C GLY A 241 -24.08 41.32 3.74
N GLY A 242 -24.07 40.29 4.64
CA GLY A 242 -24.67 40.41 5.97
C GLY A 242 -23.92 41.35 6.92
N SER A 243 -22.60 41.52 6.71
CA SER A 243 -21.79 42.46 7.50
C SER A 243 -22.19 43.92 7.31
N ASN A 244 -22.97 44.23 6.26
CA ASN A 244 -23.60 45.54 6.09
C ASN A 244 -24.69 45.81 7.12
N GLY A 245 -25.25 44.78 7.74
CA GLY A 245 -26.29 44.90 8.77
C GLY A 245 -27.68 45.30 8.25
N ALA A 246 -27.78 45.78 7.03
CA ALA A 246 -29.02 46.25 6.39
C ALA A 246 -29.02 45.88 4.90
N MET A 247 -30.23 45.74 4.32
CA MET A 247 -30.41 45.60 2.87
C MET A 247 -30.61 46.98 2.26
N ASP A 248 -29.53 47.59 1.81
CA ASP A 248 -29.47 48.93 1.22
C ASP A 248 -28.67 48.97 -0.09
N ASP A 249 -28.45 50.19 -0.60
CA ASP A 249 -27.76 50.45 -1.87
C ASP A 249 -26.27 50.03 -1.86
N ALA A 250 -25.63 49.76 -0.73
CA ALA A 250 -24.27 49.30 -0.61
C ALA A 250 -24.14 47.81 -0.94
N VAL A 251 -25.17 47.00 -0.63
CA VAL A 251 -25.15 45.54 -0.77
C VAL A 251 -24.78 45.08 -2.18
N PRO A 252 -25.34 45.59 -3.30
CA PRO A 252 -24.95 45.16 -4.64
C PRO A 252 -23.48 45.34 -4.90
N LEU A 253 -22.83 46.42 -4.46
CA LEU A 253 -21.40 46.65 -4.62
C LEU A 253 -20.57 45.64 -3.81
N ILE A 254 -20.97 45.38 -2.57
CA ILE A 254 -20.32 44.39 -1.71
C ILE A 254 -20.31 43.02 -2.37
N LEU A 255 -21.46 42.58 -2.93
CA LEU A 255 -21.59 41.29 -3.61
C LEU A 255 -20.75 41.23 -4.90
N ILE A 256 -20.74 42.28 -5.73
CA ILE A 256 -19.92 42.32 -6.92
C ILE A 256 -18.42 42.28 -6.58
N ASN A 257 -17.97 43.05 -5.61
CA ASN A 257 -16.56 43.05 -5.18
C ASN A 257 -16.13 41.69 -4.64
N THR A 258 -16.98 41.06 -3.85
CA THR A 258 -16.77 39.69 -3.35
C THR A 258 -16.62 38.68 -4.50
N PHE A 259 -17.56 38.74 -5.46
CA PHE A 259 -17.56 37.82 -6.62
C PHE A 259 -16.33 38.02 -7.51
N LEU A 260 -15.97 39.26 -7.84
CA LEU A 260 -14.84 39.56 -8.69
C LEU A 260 -13.49 39.20 -8.06
N ALA A 261 -13.30 39.52 -6.79
CA ALA A 261 -12.08 39.16 -6.07
C ALA A 261 -11.86 37.64 -6.05
N ALA A 262 -12.90 36.85 -5.86
CA ALA A 262 -12.83 35.39 -5.90
C ALA A 262 -12.52 34.86 -7.32
N ALA A 263 -13.22 35.37 -8.34
CA ALA A 263 -13.05 34.95 -9.72
C ALA A 263 -11.62 35.22 -10.23
N PHE A 264 -11.13 36.42 -9.97
CA PHE A 264 -9.76 36.77 -10.34
C PHE A 264 -8.70 36.07 -9.48
N GLY A 265 -9.00 35.79 -8.22
CA GLY A 265 -8.19 34.92 -7.36
C GLY A 265 -8.06 33.51 -7.94
N LEU A 266 -9.16 32.91 -8.40
CA LEU A 266 -9.18 31.60 -9.08
C LEU A 266 -8.32 31.62 -10.34
N LEU A 267 -8.52 32.62 -11.21
CA LEU A 267 -7.74 32.77 -12.44
C LEU A 267 -6.24 32.95 -12.16
N THR A 268 -5.91 33.66 -11.09
CA THR A 268 -4.54 33.86 -10.61
C THR A 268 -3.93 32.54 -10.14
N GLY A 269 -4.63 31.75 -9.33
CA GLY A 269 -4.19 30.42 -8.91
C GLY A 269 -3.97 29.47 -10.09
N LEU A 270 -4.91 29.49 -11.05
CA LEU A 270 -4.80 28.71 -12.30
C LEU A 270 -3.58 29.15 -13.12
N ALA A 271 -3.42 30.43 -13.38
CA ALA A 271 -2.30 30.97 -14.17
C ALA A 271 -0.95 30.68 -13.50
N THR A 272 -0.84 30.91 -12.20
CA THR A 272 0.38 30.65 -11.44
C THR A 272 0.75 29.17 -11.45
N SER A 273 -0.23 28.26 -11.34
CA SER A 273 0.03 26.81 -11.44
C SER A 273 0.58 26.43 -12.82
N PHE A 274 0.11 27.03 -13.90
CA PHE A 274 0.68 26.82 -15.24
C PHE A 274 2.12 27.33 -15.36
N VAL A 275 2.44 28.45 -14.72
CA VAL A 275 3.81 28.99 -14.72
C VAL A 275 4.77 28.04 -13.98
N ILE A 276 4.37 27.57 -12.80
CA ILE A 276 5.23 26.75 -11.93
C ILE A 276 5.30 25.30 -12.43
N TYR A 277 4.16 24.65 -12.69
CA TYR A 277 4.08 23.21 -12.96
C TYR A 277 3.81 22.84 -14.42
N LYS A 278 3.61 23.82 -15.30
CA LYS A 278 3.24 23.64 -16.73
C LYS A 278 1.91 22.90 -16.95
N LYS A 279 1.09 22.81 -15.92
CA LYS A 279 -0.25 22.20 -15.91
C LYS A 279 -1.08 22.78 -14.77
N PRO A 280 -2.43 22.70 -14.85
CA PRO A 280 -3.28 23.08 -13.73
C PRO A 280 -2.95 22.24 -12.50
N ASP A 281 -2.74 22.88 -11.37
CA ASP A 281 -2.63 22.24 -10.06
C ASP A 281 -3.92 22.45 -9.28
N ALA A 282 -4.56 21.35 -8.87
CA ALA A 282 -5.86 21.38 -8.22
C ALA A 282 -5.83 22.15 -6.88
N PHE A 283 -4.73 22.07 -6.15
CA PHE A 283 -4.58 22.76 -4.86
C PHE A 283 -4.57 24.28 -5.05
N TYR A 284 -3.84 24.81 -6.04
CA TYR A 284 -3.82 26.24 -6.31
C TYR A 284 -5.12 26.78 -6.91
N VAL A 285 -5.85 25.95 -7.65
CA VAL A 285 -7.19 26.30 -8.15
C VAL A 285 -8.19 26.43 -6.99
N ILE A 286 -8.03 25.66 -5.91
CA ILE A 286 -8.83 25.75 -4.69
C ILE A 286 -8.39 26.97 -3.83
N LEU A 287 -7.09 27.13 -3.64
CA LEU A 287 -6.49 28.15 -2.80
C LEU A 287 -6.75 29.57 -3.34
N GLY A 288 -6.67 29.75 -4.65
CA GLY A 288 -6.79 31.07 -5.30
C GLY A 288 -8.06 31.82 -5.01
N PRO A 289 -9.26 31.27 -5.25
CA PRO A 289 -10.52 31.95 -5.00
C PRO A 289 -10.74 32.25 -3.50
N LEU A 290 -10.38 31.32 -2.62
CA LEU A 290 -10.50 31.50 -1.17
C LEU A 290 -9.60 32.64 -0.67
N ALA A 291 -8.38 32.72 -1.16
CA ALA A 291 -7.45 33.81 -0.87
C ALA A 291 -7.96 35.18 -1.36
N GLY A 292 -8.59 35.19 -2.54
CA GLY A 292 -9.24 36.38 -3.08
C GLY A 292 -10.43 36.85 -2.22
N LEU A 293 -11.27 35.90 -1.77
CA LEU A 293 -12.40 36.16 -0.87
C LEU A 293 -11.94 36.73 0.46
N VAL A 294 -10.96 36.09 1.09
CA VAL A 294 -10.40 36.57 2.38
C VAL A 294 -9.78 37.96 2.22
N ALA A 295 -9.07 38.23 1.13
CA ALA A 295 -8.42 39.50 0.91
C ALA A 295 -9.40 40.66 0.76
N ILE A 296 -10.55 40.46 0.10
CA ILE A 296 -11.53 41.54 -0.12
C ILE A 296 -12.44 41.76 1.08
N THR A 297 -12.54 40.82 2.00
CA THR A 297 -13.50 40.81 3.11
C THR A 297 -13.43 42.06 3.99
N ALA A 298 -12.25 42.63 4.25
CA ALA A 298 -12.10 43.83 5.08
C ALA A 298 -12.58 45.13 4.42
N GLY A 299 -12.68 45.18 3.08
CA GLY A 299 -12.93 46.43 2.37
C GLY A 299 -13.90 46.32 1.20
N CYS A 300 -14.68 45.22 1.11
CA CYS A 300 -15.59 44.96 0.00
C CYS A 300 -16.68 46.08 -0.15
N ASN A 301 -17.04 46.75 0.94
CA ASN A 301 -18.01 47.85 0.99
C ASN A 301 -17.45 49.20 0.49
N SER A 302 -16.14 49.39 0.59
CA SER A 302 -15.49 50.72 0.46
C SER A 302 -14.49 50.82 -0.70
N MET A 303 -14.33 49.72 -1.49
CA MET A 303 -13.46 49.65 -2.63
C MET A 303 -14.25 49.66 -3.94
N THR A 304 -13.63 50.15 -5.03
CA THR A 304 -14.19 50.01 -6.38
C THR A 304 -14.00 48.57 -6.85
N SER A 305 -14.81 48.11 -7.85
CA SER A 305 -14.70 46.78 -8.39
C SER A 305 -13.33 46.51 -9.05
N LEU A 306 -12.70 47.52 -9.67
CA LEU A 306 -11.36 47.36 -10.21
C LEU A 306 -10.31 47.15 -9.11
N THR A 307 -10.45 47.89 -8.02
CA THR A 307 -9.57 47.70 -6.84
C THR A 307 -9.78 46.32 -6.17
N ALA A 308 -11.04 45.88 -6.08
CA ALA A 308 -11.37 44.55 -5.57
C ALA A 308 -10.72 43.43 -6.38
N ILE A 309 -10.69 43.53 -7.70
CA ILE A 309 -9.96 42.63 -8.58
C ILE A 309 -8.47 42.61 -8.26
N PHE A 310 -7.84 43.80 -8.12
CA PHE A 310 -6.41 43.88 -7.78
C PHE A 310 -6.12 43.25 -6.40
N VAL A 311 -6.95 43.55 -5.38
CA VAL A 311 -6.81 43.00 -4.03
C VAL A 311 -6.95 41.48 -4.04
N GLY A 312 -7.88 40.92 -4.83
CA GLY A 312 -8.08 39.46 -4.98
C GLY A 312 -6.89 38.79 -5.67
N ILE A 313 -6.35 39.37 -6.75
CA ILE A 313 -5.15 38.87 -7.43
C ILE A 313 -3.96 38.87 -6.48
N ALA A 314 -3.71 39.99 -5.81
CA ALA A 314 -2.58 40.09 -4.85
C ALA A 314 -2.73 39.12 -3.68
N GLY A 315 -3.93 38.99 -3.12
CA GLY A 315 -4.22 37.99 -2.06
C GLY A 315 -3.89 36.57 -2.49
N SER A 316 -4.29 36.17 -3.71
CA SER A 316 -3.99 34.86 -4.26
C SER A 316 -2.47 34.65 -4.45
N LEU A 317 -1.75 35.63 -4.99
CA LEU A 317 -0.28 35.54 -5.17
C LEU A 317 0.45 35.45 -3.82
N ILE A 318 0.01 36.24 -2.83
CA ILE A 318 0.56 36.20 -1.47
C ILE A 318 0.34 34.85 -0.83
N ALA A 319 -0.87 34.29 -0.92
CA ALA A 319 -1.18 32.96 -0.39
C ALA A 319 -0.32 31.88 -1.04
N ILE A 320 -0.16 31.88 -2.36
CA ILE A 320 0.72 30.93 -3.09
C ILE A 320 2.16 31.08 -2.61
N GLY A 321 2.68 32.31 -2.51
CA GLY A 321 4.03 32.59 -2.06
C GLY A 321 4.28 32.12 -0.61
N VAL A 322 3.32 32.35 0.28
CA VAL A 322 3.40 31.89 1.69
C VAL A 322 3.29 30.37 1.77
N ASN A 323 2.46 29.72 0.94
CA ASN A 323 2.41 28.26 0.88
C ASN A 323 3.78 27.65 0.51
N GLU A 324 4.44 28.20 -0.51
CA GLU A 324 5.79 27.76 -0.90
C GLU A 324 6.82 28.03 0.21
N LEU A 325 6.68 29.14 0.91
CA LEU A 325 7.54 29.47 2.04
C LEU A 325 7.36 28.49 3.21
N LEU A 326 6.12 28.14 3.57
CA LEU A 326 5.83 27.14 4.60
C LEU A 326 6.40 25.77 4.22
N ASN A 327 6.24 25.34 2.98
CA ASN A 327 6.83 24.09 2.47
C ASN A 327 8.38 24.12 2.56
N LYS A 328 9.01 25.25 2.25
CA LYS A 328 10.47 25.41 2.35
C LYS A 328 10.98 25.31 3.78
N PHE A 329 10.22 25.79 4.76
CA PHE A 329 10.53 25.70 6.17
C PHE A 329 10.01 24.43 6.85
N GLU A 330 9.48 23.50 6.08
CA GLU A 330 8.90 22.23 6.57
C GLU A 330 7.75 22.44 7.59
N ILE A 331 7.01 23.54 7.44
CA ILE A 331 5.79 23.82 8.22
C ILE A 331 4.61 23.19 7.47
N ASP A 332 4.04 22.12 8.04
CA ASP A 332 3.04 21.27 7.37
C ASP A 332 1.61 21.77 7.64
N ASP A 333 1.09 22.57 6.75
CA ASP A 333 -0.33 22.94 6.68
C ASP A 333 -1.05 22.04 5.68
N VAL A 334 -2.03 21.24 6.16
CA VAL A 334 -2.63 20.17 5.36
C VAL A 334 -3.48 20.70 4.22
N VAL A 335 -4.25 21.78 4.46
CA VAL A 335 -5.25 22.31 3.52
C VAL A 335 -4.92 23.71 3.00
N GLY A 336 -3.81 24.29 3.45
CA GLY A 336 -3.45 25.66 3.07
C GLY A 336 -4.23 26.74 3.85
N ALA A 337 -4.66 26.44 5.07
CA ALA A 337 -5.42 27.39 5.90
C ALA A 337 -4.58 28.62 6.28
N ILE A 338 -3.32 28.43 6.62
CA ILE A 338 -2.41 29.53 7.01
C ILE A 338 -2.19 30.49 5.81
N PRO A 339 -1.77 30.06 4.62
CA PRO A 339 -1.60 30.98 3.49
C PRO A 339 -2.88 31.70 3.08
N VAL A 340 -4.02 31.00 3.08
CA VAL A 340 -5.32 31.60 2.71
C VAL A 340 -5.79 32.58 3.76
N HIS A 341 -5.90 32.16 5.02
CA HIS A 341 -6.60 32.95 6.04
C HIS A 341 -5.68 33.94 6.75
N LEU A 342 -4.45 33.53 7.11
CA LEU A 342 -3.51 34.45 7.76
C LEU A 342 -2.95 35.45 6.77
N ALA A 343 -2.29 34.96 5.69
CA ALA A 343 -1.52 35.87 4.83
C ALA A 343 -2.43 36.77 3.98
N SER A 344 -3.49 36.22 3.37
CA SER A 344 -4.45 37.03 2.61
C SER A 344 -5.32 37.89 3.52
N GLY A 345 -5.58 37.47 4.77
CA GLY A 345 -6.31 38.29 5.76
C GLY A 345 -5.52 39.51 6.19
N VAL A 346 -4.24 39.35 6.51
CA VAL A 346 -3.31 40.48 6.77
C VAL A 346 -3.29 41.45 5.58
N TRP A 347 -3.11 40.91 4.37
CA TRP A 347 -3.13 41.74 3.15
C TRP A 347 -4.43 42.48 2.96
N GLY A 348 -5.58 41.82 3.11
CA GLY A 348 -6.91 42.39 2.91
C GLY A 348 -7.16 43.59 3.83
N THR A 349 -6.83 43.46 5.11
CA THR A 349 -6.99 44.54 6.07
C THR A 349 -6.01 45.68 5.81
N LEU A 350 -4.78 45.43 5.43
CA LEU A 350 -3.85 46.47 5.02
C LEU A 350 -4.33 47.17 3.75
N ALA A 351 -4.92 46.43 2.79
CA ALA A 351 -5.48 46.99 1.57
C ALA A 351 -6.56 48.04 1.80
N VAL A 352 -7.30 47.95 2.90
CA VAL A 352 -8.25 48.99 3.34
C VAL A 352 -7.55 50.34 3.47
N GLY A 353 -6.42 50.39 4.16
CA GLY A 353 -5.65 51.62 4.32
C GLY A 353 -5.15 52.20 2.98
N PHE A 354 -4.80 51.36 2.04
CA PHE A 354 -4.26 51.82 0.75
C PHE A 354 -5.35 52.20 -0.25
N PHE A 355 -6.47 51.48 -0.29
CA PHE A 355 -7.37 51.51 -1.46
C PHE A 355 -8.82 51.86 -1.19
N SER A 356 -9.31 51.78 0.06
CA SER A 356 -10.68 52.11 0.37
C SER A 356 -10.98 53.60 0.20
N ASN A 357 -12.22 53.93 -0.16
CA ASN A 357 -12.71 55.31 -0.15
C ASN A 357 -12.85 55.78 1.31
N LEU A 358 -12.11 56.86 1.68
CA LEU A 358 -12.08 57.40 3.04
C LEU A 358 -13.43 58.01 3.44
N GLU A 359 -14.21 58.54 2.50
CA GLU A 359 -15.56 59.04 2.78
C GLU A 359 -16.54 57.95 3.20
N ILE A 360 -16.38 56.72 2.59
CA ILE A 360 -17.20 55.57 2.96
C ILE A 360 -16.73 54.96 4.30
N LEU A 361 -15.42 55.01 4.58
CA LEU A 361 -14.89 54.51 5.87
C LEU A 361 -15.34 55.37 7.06
N ASP A 362 -15.63 56.65 6.84
CA ASP A 362 -16.11 57.66 7.81
C ASP A 362 -15.28 57.69 9.13
N THR A 363 -13.98 57.45 9.03
CA THR A 363 -13.06 57.45 10.18
C THR A 363 -12.53 58.84 10.54
N GLY A 364 -12.70 59.81 9.66
CA GLY A 364 -12.13 61.13 9.79
C GLY A 364 -10.60 61.19 9.59
N LEU A 365 -9.96 60.06 9.27
CA LEU A 365 -8.51 59.96 9.14
C LEU A 365 -8.05 60.31 7.72
N THR A 366 -6.84 60.86 7.62
CA THR A 366 -6.15 60.97 6.34
C THR A 366 -5.69 59.63 5.83
N ARG A 367 -5.38 59.50 4.55
CA ARG A 367 -4.88 58.26 3.93
C ARG A 367 -3.70 57.65 4.71
N LEU A 368 -2.72 58.47 5.09
CA LEU A 368 -1.53 58.02 5.79
C LEU A 368 -1.85 57.54 7.22
N GLU A 369 -2.76 58.24 7.87
CA GLU A 369 -3.23 57.84 9.24
C GLU A 369 -4.01 56.53 9.14
N GLN A 370 -4.91 56.40 8.17
CA GLN A 370 -5.64 55.15 7.97
C GLN A 370 -4.66 53.96 7.70
N ILE A 371 -3.63 54.13 6.87
CA ILE A 371 -2.62 53.11 6.68
C ILE A 371 -1.91 52.73 7.99
N LYS A 372 -1.52 53.73 8.78
CA LYS A 372 -0.85 53.51 10.07
C LYS A 372 -1.74 52.74 11.04
N VAL A 373 -3.02 53.10 11.14
CA VAL A 373 -3.98 52.44 12.03
C VAL A 373 -4.21 51.00 11.60
N GLN A 374 -4.33 50.72 10.29
CA GLN A 374 -4.45 49.36 9.80
C GLN A 374 -3.21 48.51 10.16
N PHE A 375 -1.99 49.04 10.00
CA PHE A 375 -0.78 48.37 10.45
C PHE A 375 -0.75 48.10 11.96
N ILE A 376 -1.15 49.07 12.78
CA ILE A 376 -1.22 48.89 14.22
C ILE A 376 -2.23 47.82 14.59
N GLY A 377 -3.43 47.83 13.99
CA GLY A 377 -4.47 46.84 14.25
C GLY A 377 -4.07 45.44 13.85
N VAL A 378 -3.62 45.25 12.60
CA VAL A 378 -3.14 43.95 12.13
C VAL A 378 -1.98 43.42 12.97
N GLY A 379 -1.03 44.31 13.32
CA GLY A 379 0.14 43.93 14.13
C GLY A 379 -0.24 43.55 15.57
N SER A 380 -1.08 44.34 16.22
CA SER A 380 -1.53 44.10 17.60
C SER A 380 -2.37 42.84 17.73
N ILE A 381 -3.36 42.66 16.83
CA ILE A 381 -4.19 41.47 16.78
C ILE A 381 -3.34 40.21 16.44
N GLY A 382 -2.48 40.31 15.45
CA GLY A 382 -1.62 39.18 15.05
C GLY A 382 -0.65 38.77 16.17
N LEU A 383 0.01 39.72 16.81
CA LEU A 383 0.91 39.46 17.93
C LEU A 383 0.19 38.79 19.08
N PHE A 384 -0.98 39.33 19.47
CA PHE A 384 -1.79 38.78 20.56
C PHE A 384 -2.33 37.37 20.20
N ALA A 385 -2.91 37.20 19.02
CA ALA A 385 -3.46 35.92 18.59
C ALA A 385 -2.38 34.84 18.49
N PHE A 386 -1.20 35.17 17.92
CA PHE A 386 -0.09 34.24 17.81
C PHE A 386 0.55 33.91 19.16
N LEU A 387 1.03 34.94 19.90
CA LEU A 387 1.72 34.68 21.17
C LEU A 387 0.74 34.14 22.23
N GLY A 388 -0.45 34.68 22.32
CA GLY A 388 -1.48 34.18 23.23
C GLY A 388 -1.83 32.72 22.99
N SER A 389 -2.13 32.38 21.75
CA SER A 389 -2.41 30.98 21.41
C SER A 389 -1.19 30.08 21.59
N TYR A 390 0.02 30.53 21.19
CA TYR A 390 1.23 29.73 21.32
C TYR A 390 1.53 29.38 22.79
N ILE A 391 1.42 30.37 23.69
CA ILE A 391 1.65 30.16 25.13
C ILE A 391 0.57 29.21 25.70
N LEU A 392 -0.73 29.50 25.44
CA LEU A 392 -1.81 28.66 25.93
C LEU A 392 -1.74 27.24 25.43
N LEU A 393 -1.42 27.04 24.14
CA LEU A 393 -1.29 25.71 23.54
C LEU A 393 -0.03 24.97 24.02
N LYS A 394 1.07 25.67 24.33
CA LYS A 394 2.23 25.05 24.97
C LYS A 394 1.90 24.55 26.37
N ILE A 395 1.18 25.33 27.14
CA ILE A 395 0.69 24.94 28.48
C ILE A 395 -0.23 23.73 28.36
N LEU A 396 -1.21 23.81 27.46
CA LEU A 396 -2.14 22.70 27.20
C LEU A 396 -1.41 21.43 26.77
N ASN A 397 -0.47 21.54 25.84
CA ASN A 397 0.30 20.40 25.33
C ASN A 397 1.19 19.75 26.39
N TYR A 398 1.61 20.51 27.41
CA TYR A 398 2.36 19.97 28.56
C TYR A 398 1.47 19.05 29.43
N PHE A 399 0.25 19.44 29.71
CA PHE A 399 -0.71 18.64 30.50
C PHE A 399 -1.43 17.57 29.69
N TYR A 400 -1.74 17.87 28.44
CA TYR A 400 -2.44 16.99 27.50
C TYR A 400 -1.74 17.01 26.14
N PRO A 401 -0.89 16.04 25.84
CA PRO A 401 -0.20 15.99 24.55
C PRO A 401 -1.21 16.01 23.38
N LEU A 402 -1.14 17.07 22.57
CA LEU A 402 -2.09 17.37 21.51
C LEU A 402 -1.94 16.43 20.29
N ARG A 403 -0.71 15.94 20.02
CA ARG A 403 -0.43 15.05 18.91
C ARG A 403 -0.78 13.61 19.26
N VAL A 404 -1.32 12.88 18.30
CA VAL A 404 -1.53 11.43 18.40
C VAL A 404 -0.18 10.68 18.40
N SER A 405 -0.17 9.40 18.80
CA SER A 405 1.03 8.55 18.69
C SER A 405 1.38 8.28 17.21
N ALA A 406 2.64 7.93 16.96
CA ALA A 406 3.09 7.58 15.61
C ALA A 406 2.26 6.45 15.00
N LEU A 407 1.91 5.45 15.79
CA LEU A 407 1.06 4.33 15.35
C LEU A 407 -0.33 4.80 14.95
N HIS A 408 -0.98 5.69 15.73
CA HIS A 408 -2.30 6.24 15.41
C HIS A 408 -2.27 7.11 14.16
N GLU A 409 -1.20 7.88 13.94
CA GLU A 409 -1.02 8.67 12.72
C GLU A 409 -0.83 7.77 11.48
N GLU A 410 -0.16 6.62 11.64
CA GLU A 410 0.01 5.64 10.59
C GLU A 410 -1.28 4.90 10.26
N LEU A 411 -2.01 4.41 11.27
CA LEU A 411 -3.31 3.76 11.11
C LEU A 411 -4.36 4.69 10.50
N GLY A 412 -4.31 5.99 10.86
CA GLY A 412 -5.30 6.98 10.50
C GLY A 412 -6.32 7.25 11.61
N LEU A 413 -6.74 8.52 11.68
CA LEU A 413 -7.57 9.01 12.79
C LEU A 413 -9.04 8.56 12.71
N ASN A 414 -9.52 8.13 11.54
CA ASN A 414 -10.84 7.52 11.42
C ASN A 414 -10.97 6.31 12.35
N ILE A 415 -9.95 5.47 12.38
CA ILE A 415 -9.90 4.27 13.22
C ILE A 415 -9.45 4.63 14.64
N ALA A 416 -8.33 5.33 14.75
CA ALA A 416 -7.68 5.57 16.04
C ALA A 416 -8.50 6.41 17.03
N GLU A 417 -9.33 7.33 16.54
CA GLU A 417 -10.12 8.26 17.36
C GLU A 417 -11.62 7.93 17.37
N HIS A 418 -12.14 7.21 16.33
CA HIS A 418 -13.59 7.04 16.16
C HIS A 418 -14.01 5.59 15.92
N ASN A 419 -13.09 4.63 15.86
CA ASN A 419 -13.35 3.24 15.45
C ASN A 419 -14.13 3.14 14.13
N ALA A 420 -13.99 4.13 13.25
CA ALA A 420 -14.68 4.19 11.98
C ALA A 420 -13.88 3.39 10.95
N VAL A 421 -14.28 2.12 10.75
CA VAL A 421 -13.70 1.22 9.76
C VAL A 421 -14.43 1.43 8.43
N SER A 422 -13.68 1.57 7.35
CA SER A 422 -14.25 1.62 6.01
C SER A 422 -14.04 0.29 5.27
N VAL A 423 -14.89 0.02 4.29
CA VAL A 423 -14.80 -1.18 3.44
C VAL A 423 -13.43 -1.29 2.74
N GLU A 424 -12.81 -0.16 2.40
CA GLU A 424 -11.49 -0.10 1.81
C GLU A 424 -10.39 -0.53 2.79
N HIS A 425 -10.52 -0.16 4.06
CA HIS A 425 -9.60 -0.58 5.11
C HIS A 425 -9.70 -2.08 5.36
N ASP A 426 -10.92 -2.64 5.43
CA ASP A 426 -11.15 -4.06 5.55
C ASP A 426 -10.52 -4.83 4.40
N LEU A 427 -10.69 -4.34 3.18
CA LEU A 427 -10.07 -4.94 2.00
C LEU A 427 -8.53 -4.91 2.07
N ILE A 428 -7.93 -3.78 2.48
CA ILE A 428 -6.47 -3.68 2.64
C ILE A 428 -5.97 -4.66 3.71
N SER A 429 -6.67 -4.76 4.85
CA SER A 429 -6.30 -5.70 5.92
C SER A 429 -6.36 -7.16 5.47
N ILE A 430 -7.35 -7.50 4.64
CA ILE A 430 -7.51 -8.83 4.04
C ILE A 430 -6.38 -9.11 3.04
N LEU A 431 -6.01 -8.14 2.19
CA LEU A 431 -4.89 -8.28 1.26
C LEU A 431 -3.56 -8.46 2.00
N ASP A 432 -3.32 -7.72 3.09
CA ASP A 432 -2.13 -7.89 3.93
C ASP A 432 -2.10 -9.28 4.58
N LYS A 433 -3.22 -9.74 5.14
CA LYS A 433 -3.34 -11.09 5.70
C LYS A 433 -3.08 -12.16 4.64
N GLN A 434 -3.67 -12.01 3.44
CA GLN A 434 -3.48 -12.91 2.33
C GLN A 434 -2.00 -13.02 1.91
N SER A 435 -1.30 -11.88 1.85
CA SER A 435 0.12 -11.85 1.47
C SER A 435 1.04 -12.60 2.46
N LYS A 436 0.59 -12.75 3.71
CA LYS A 436 1.36 -13.39 4.78
C LYS A 436 1.01 -14.87 4.99
N THR A 437 -0.22 -15.27 4.66
CA THR A 437 -0.73 -16.61 5.00
C THR A 437 -0.85 -17.55 3.81
N GLU A 438 -0.81 -17.05 2.58
CA GLU A 438 -1.08 -17.80 1.34
C GLU A 438 -2.43 -18.53 1.32
N ASP A 439 -3.34 -18.19 2.25
CA ASP A 439 -4.65 -18.82 2.42
C ASP A 439 -5.65 -18.34 1.36
N LEU A 440 -5.87 -19.13 0.32
CA LEU A 440 -6.77 -18.79 -0.78
C LEU A 440 -8.25 -18.79 -0.41
N THR A 441 -8.63 -19.17 0.81
CA THR A 441 -10.04 -19.19 1.26
C THR A 441 -10.53 -17.85 1.78
N ILE A 442 -9.62 -16.92 2.08
CA ILE A 442 -9.95 -15.60 2.60
C ILE A 442 -10.71 -14.80 1.54
N ARG A 443 -11.82 -14.17 1.96
CA ARG A 443 -12.68 -13.36 1.08
C ARG A 443 -12.79 -11.93 1.59
N GLY A 444 -12.82 -10.99 0.64
CA GLY A 444 -13.05 -9.56 0.88
C GLY A 444 -14.53 -9.19 0.96
N PRO A 445 -14.82 -7.98 1.45
CA PRO A 445 -16.17 -7.44 1.51
C PRO A 445 -16.79 -7.33 0.10
N GLN A 446 -18.12 -7.44 0.00
CA GLN A 446 -18.86 -7.46 -1.29
C GLN A 446 -20.00 -6.45 -1.32
N ASP A 447 -19.79 -5.26 -0.73
CA ASP A 447 -20.79 -4.20 -0.80
C ASP A 447 -20.80 -3.57 -2.21
N PRO A 448 -21.85 -3.73 -3.02
CA PRO A 448 -21.89 -3.23 -4.40
C PRO A 448 -22.00 -1.69 -4.46
N PHE A 449 -22.32 -1.03 -3.36
CA PHE A 449 -22.51 0.42 -3.30
C PHE A 449 -21.23 1.19 -2.92
N THR A 450 -20.15 0.49 -2.61
CA THR A 450 -18.85 1.08 -2.28
C THR A 450 -17.76 0.65 -3.26
N THR A 451 -16.80 1.54 -3.53
CA THR A 451 -15.64 1.22 -4.39
C THR A 451 -14.85 0.03 -3.84
N GLY A 452 -14.62 -0.01 -2.52
CA GLY A 452 -13.94 -1.11 -1.84
C GLY A 452 -14.67 -2.43 -1.98
N GLY A 453 -15.99 -2.44 -1.89
CA GLY A 453 -16.81 -3.63 -2.05
C GLY A 453 -16.84 -4.16 -3.48
N VAL A 454 -16.85 -3.27 -4.50
CA VAL A 454 -16.72 -3.66 -5.91
C VAL A 454 -15.34 -4.29 -6.16
N ILE A 455 -14.26 -3.70 -5.65
CA ILE A 455 -12.91 -4.28 -5.75
C ILE A 455 -12.87 -5.64 -5.01
N GLY A 456 -13.48 -5.75 -3.84
CA GLY A 456 -13.61 -6.99 -3.07
C GLY A 456 -14.33 -8.10 -3.83
N LEU A 457 -15.35 -7.75 -4.61
CA LEU A 457 -16.04 -8.70 -5.50
C LEU A 457 -15.08 -9.31 -6.55
N TYR A 458 -14.28 -8.47 -7.22
CA TYR A 458 -13.30 -8.95 -8.21
C TYR A 458 -12.16 -9.72 -7.55
N TYR A 459 -11.70 -9.29 -6.38
CA TYR A 459 -10.74 -10.03 -5.57
C TYR A 459 -11.26 -11.43 -5.25
N ASN A 460 -12.50 -11.57 -4.79
CA ASN A 460 -13.11 -12.86 -4.46
C ASN A 460 -13.22 -13.77 -5.69
N LYS A 461 -13.56 -13.22 -6.87
CA LYS A 461 -13.56 -13.98 -8.13
C LYS A 461 -12.16 -14.49 -8.49
N LEU A 462 -11.12 -13.66 -8.28
CA LEU A 462 -9.73 -14.05 -8.51
C LEU A 462 -9.31 -15.17 -7.55
N MET A 463 -9.59 -15.02 -6.25
CA MET A 463 -9.26 -16.04 -5.24
C MET A 463 -9.95 -17.38 -5.52
N SER A 464 -11.22 -17.36 -5.88
CA SER A 464 -11.94 -18.60 -6.25
C SER A 464 -11.35 -19.28 -7.49
N LYS A 465 -10.87 -18.51 -8.47
CA LYS A 465 -10.21 -19.07 -9.65
C LYS A 465 -8.84 -19.66 -9.31
N LEU A 466 -8.07 -19.01 -8.44
CA LEU A 466 -6.79 -19.53 -7.97
C LEU A 466 -6.96 -20.81 -7.14
N GLU A 467 -7.90 -20.84 -6.20
CA GLU A 467 -8.25 -22.00 -5.39
C GLU A 467 -8.64 -23.20 -6.25
N SER A 468 -9.50 -23.00 -7.27
CA SER A 468 -9.88 -24.04 -8.20
C SER A 468 -8.71 -24.55 -9.04
N SER A 469 -7.80 -23.65 -9.45
CA SER A 469 -6.59 -24.00 -10.21
C SER A 469 -5.59 -24.83 -9.37
N GLU A 470 -5.35 -24.45 -8.12
CA GLU A 470 -4.48 -25.24 -7.22
C GLU A 470 -5.08 -26.62 -6.93
N THR A 471 -6.38 -26.70 -6.66
CA THR A 471 -7.06 -27.97 -6.47
C THR A 471 -6.97 -28.88 -7.71
N GLN A 472 -7.08 -28.33 -8.90
CA GLN A 472 -6.92 -29.06 -10.14
C GLN A 472 -5.48 -29.55 -10.33
N LYS A 473 -4.50 -28.71 -10.02
CA LYS A 473 -3.07 -29.04 -10.10
C LYS A 473 -2.68 -30.17 -9.13
N GLU A 474 -3.23 -30.16 -7.90
CA GLU A 474 -3.03 -31.25 -6.93
C GLU A 474 -3.63 -32.57 -7.44
N LYS A 475 -4.83 -32.55 -8.03
CA LYS A 475 -5.44 -33.73 -8.64
C LYS A 475 -4.58 -34.29 -9.79
N TRP A 476 -4.02 -33.42 -10.63
CA TRP A 476 -3.13 -33.82 -11.72
C TRP A 476 -1.82 -34.43 -11.17
N ARG A 477 -1.20 -33.81 -10.15
CA ARG A 477 0.02 -34.35 -9.51
C ARG A 477 -0.23 -35.73 -8.92
N SER A 478 -1.32 -35.90 -8.19
CA SER A 478 -1.68 -37.18 -7.60
C SER A 478 -1.94 -38.26 -8.67
N ARG A 479 -2.61 -37.90 -9.77
CA ARG A 479 -2.85 -38.84 -10.89
C ARG A 479 -1.55 -39.27 -11.55
N ILE A 480 -0.65 -38.33 -11.89
CA ILE A 480 0.64 -38.66 -12.49
C ILE A 480 1.49 -39.53 -11.55
N SER A 481 1.52 -39.21 -10.25
CA SER A 481 2.25 -40.02 -9.27
C SER A 481 1.70 -41.46 -9.20
N ASN A 482 0.39 -41.65 -9.27
CA ASN A 482 -0.20 -42.98 -9.28
C ASN A 482 0.14 -43.76 -10.56
N GLU A 483 0.14 -43.11 -11.72
CA GLU A 483 0.50 -43.75 -13.01
C GLU A 483 1.96 -44.17 -13.01
N VAL A 484 2.86 -43.33 -12.48
CA VAL A 484 4.29 -43.67 -12.35
C VAL A 484 4.49 -44.85 -11.39
N ASN A 485 3.81 -44.86 -10.24
CA ASN A 485 3.90 -45.98 -9.30
C ASN A 485 3.40 -47.32 -9.88
N LEU A 486 2.42 -47.27 -10.79
CA LEU A 486 1.97 -48.46 -11.50
C LEU A 486 3.04 -48.93 -12.49
N ALA A 487 3.70 -48.02 -13.22
CA ALA A 487 4.81 -48.36 -14.13
C ALA A 487 5.98 -49.04 -13.39
N VAL A 488 6.34 -48.56 -12.18
CA VAL A 488 7.36 -49.20 -11.32
C VAL A 488 6.98 -50.63 -10.98
N LYS A 489 5.75 -50.88 -10.55
CA LYS A 489 5.27 -52.25 -10.23
C LYS A 489 5.31 -53.19 -11.44
N VAL A 490 5.03 -52.69 -12.65
CA VAL A 490 5.14 -53.48 -13.89
C VAL A 490 6.61 -53.81 -14.16
N GLN A 491 7.51 -52.84 -14.00
CA GLN A 491 8.95 -53.03 -14.22
C GLN A 491 9.56 -54.09 -13.28
N GLU A 492 9.20 -54.07 -12.00
CA GLU A 492 9.66 -55.04 -11.01
C GLU A 492 9.37 -56.48 -11.43
N ASN A 493 8.37 -56.75 -12.27
CA ASN A 493 8.10 -58.09 -12.78
C ASN A 493 9.04 -58.54 -13.91
N PHE A 494 9.83 -57.64 -14.55
CA PHE A 494 10.85 -57.95 -15.51
C PHE A 494 12.20 -58.28 -14.89
N LEU A 495 12.39 -58.01 -13.61
CA LEU A 495 13.59 -58.41 -12.85
C LEU A 495 13.45 -59.83 -12.33
N PRO A 496 14.52 -60.63 -12.19
CA PRO A 496 14.45 -61.97 -11.71
C PRO A 496 13.84 -62.07 -10.31
N LYS A 497 12.86 -62.92 -10.13
CA LYS A 497 12.26 -63.18 -8.82
C LYS A 497 13.27 -63.89 -7.91
N ARG A 498 13.44 -63.40 -6.68
CA ARG A 498 14.50 -63.80 -5.70
C ARG A 498 14.58 -65.29 -5.31
N ASN A 499 13.81 -66.17 -5.92
CA ASN A 499 13.66 -67.57 -5.47
C ASN A 499 14.50 -68.59 -6.22
N LEU A 500 15.57 -68.19 -6.96
CA LEU A 500 16.48 -69.13 -7.67
C LEU A 500 17.77 -69.32 -6.84
N ASP A 501 17.66 -69.70 -5.56
CA ASP A 501 18.81 -69.88 -4.64
C ASP A 501 19.77 -71.02 -5.03
N ASN A 502 19.42 -71.87 -5.99
CA ASN A 502 20.19 -73.03 -6.39
C ASN A 502 21.17 -72.80 -7.55
N TYR A 503 21.20 -71.59 -8.14
CA TYR A 503 22.06 -71.28 -9.27
C TYR A 503 23.19 -70.31 -8.88
N PRO A 504 24.38 -70.47 -9.45
CA PRO A 504 25.52 -69.65 -9.10
C PRO A 504 25.53 -68.29 -9.87
N VAL A 505 24.37 -67.62 -9.86
CA VAL A 505 24.18 -66.27 -10.43
C VAL A 505 23.35 -65.43 -9.46
N SER A 506 23.80 -64.25 -9.16
CA SER A 506 23.08 -63.32 -8.30
C SER A 506 23.31 -61.87 -8.75
N GLY A 507 22.26 -61.07 -8.72
CA GLY A 507 22.33 -59.64 -9.05
C GLY A 507 21.51 -58.80 -8.12
N ILE A 508 21.80 -57.52 -8.12
CA ILE A 508 21.04 -56.48 -7.42
C ILE A 508 20.89 -55.28 -8.35
N ASN A 509 19.68 -54.70 -8.37
CA ASN A 509 19.39 -53.47 -9.09
C ASN A 509 18.75 -52.49 -8.11
N ILE A 510 19.20 -51.24 -8.13
CA ILE A 510 18.66 -50.12 -7.34
C ILE A 510 18.47 -48.93 -8.25
N SER A 511 17.24 -48.52 -8.45
CA SER A 511 16.88 -47.36 -9.29
C SER A 511 17.24 -46.05 -8.60
N ALA A 512 17.82 -45.11 -9.34
CA ALA A 512 18.05 -43.73 -8.92
C ALA A 512 16.80 -42.85 -9.05
N ARG A 513 15.90 -43.23 -9.95
CA ARG A 513 14.59 -42.60 -10.18
C ARG A 513 13.48 -43.62 -9.97
N GLU A 514 12.23 -43.18 -10.24
CA GLU A 514 11.04 -44.01 -10.07
C GLU A 514 11.12 -45.28 -10.97
N VAL A 515 11.61 -45.16 -12.20
CA VAL A 515 11.75 -46.26 -13.17
C VAL A 515 13.21 -46.35 -13.63
N SER A 516 13.81 -47.54 -13.54
CA SER A 516 15.22 -47.82 -13.93
C SER A 516 15.39 -48.11 -15.41
N GLY A 517 16.48 -47.58 -15.99
CA GLY A 517 16.99 -48.02 -17.30
C GLY A 517 17.77 -49.32 -17.20
N ASP A 518 18.42 -49.54 -16.09
CA ASP A 518 19.24 -50.69 -15.81
C ASP A 518 18.41 -51.95 -15.51
N PHE A 519 18.95 -53.08 -15.93
CA PHE A 519 18.42 -54.37 -15.52
C PHE A 519 19.48 -55.46 -15.54
N PHE A 520 19.21 -56.54 -14.82
CA PHE A 520 19.85 -57.80 -14.99
C PHE A 520 18.79 -58.92 -15.09
N SER A 521 19.10 -59.97 -15.80
CA SER A 521 18.28 -61.19 -15.86
C SER A 521 19.14 -62.40 -15.96
N PHE A 522 18.63 -63.55 -15.61
CA PHE A 522 19.25 -64.85 -15.83
C PHE A 522 18.20 -65.93 -16.03
N TYR A 523 18.55 -66.88 -16.88
CA TYR A 523 17.67 -67.97 -17.22
C TYR A 523 18.45 -69.33 -17.12
N PRO A 524 18.07 -70.23 -16.14
CA PRO A 524 18.67 -71.54 -16.00
C PRO A 524 18.08 -72.51 -17.05
N HIS A 525 18.95 -73.20 -17.75
CA HIS A 525 18.57 -74.26 -18.67
C HIS A 525 19.53 -75.46 -18.59
N ASN A 526 19.07 -76.61 -18.12
CA ASN A 526 19.87 -77.83 -17.90
C ASN A 526 21.15 -77.53 -17.09
N GLU A 527 22.35 -77.78 -17.66
CA GLU A 527 23.62 -77.54 -17.00
C GLU A 527 24.17 -76.12 -17.14
N SER A 528 23.46 -75.24 -17.87
CA SER A 528 23.91 -73.87 -18.18
C SER A 528 22.96 -72.86 -17.53
N VAL A 529 23.51 -71.68 -17.18
CA VAL A 529 22.75 -70.49 -16.80
C VAL A 529 23.11 -69.35 -17.73
N TYR A 530 22.15 -68.91 -18.51
CA TYR A 530 22.26 -67.67 -19.31
C TYR A 530 22.10 -66.45 -18.42
N PHE A 531 22.84 -65.37 -18.64
CA PHE A 531 22.78 -64.16 -17.86
C PHE A 531 22.95 -62.91 -18.73
N ILE A 532 22.38 -61.83 -18.30
CA ILE A 532 22.54 -60.49 -18.89
C ILE A 532 22.60 -59.44 -17.78
N ILE A 533 23.41 -58.43 -17.95
CA ILE A 533 23.32 -57.13 -17.32
C ILE A 533 23.33 -56.11 -18.44
N ALA A 534 22.49 -55.07 -18.30
CA ALA A 534 22.37 -54.06 -19.34
C ALA A 534 21.96 -52.71 -18.74
N ASP A 535 22.39 -51.67 -19.41
CA ASP A 535 22.05 -50.29 -19.14
C ASP A 535 21.51 -49.61 -20.41
N VAL A 536 20.36 -48.97 -20.31
CA VAL A 536 19.69 -48.24 -21.39
C VAL A 536 20.08 -46.78 -21.35
N ALA A 537 20.68 -46.28 -22.41
CA ALA A 537 21.02 -44.86 -22.55
C ALA A 537 19.78 -43.99 -22.41
N GLY A 538 19.64 -43.30 -21.27
CA GLY A 538 18.50 -42.48 -20.92
C GLY A 538 17.92 -42.82 -19.55
N LYS A 539 16.91 -42.05 -19.07
CA LYS A 539 16.34 -42.22 -17.71
C LYS A 539 14.82 -42.12 -17.71
N GLY A 540 14.20 -42.78 -16.75
CA GLY A 540 12.75 -42.69 -16.49
C GLY A 540 11.96 -43.66 -17.41
N ILE A 541 10.66 -43.35 -17.59
CA ILE A 541 9.69 -44.28 -18.20
C ILE A 541 10.12 -44.76 -19.61
N HIS A 542 10.71 -43.90 -20.41
CA HIS A 542 11.16 -44.26 -21.76
C HIS A 542 12.28 -45.32 -21.75
N ALA A 543 13.27 -45.14 -20.85
CA ALA A 543 14.36 -46.11 -20.67
C ALA A 543 13.81 -47.44 -20.13
N GLY A 544 12.87 -47.37 -19.17
CA GLY A 544 12.22 -48.56 -18.64
C GLY A 544 11.41 -49.37 -19.67
N MET A 545 10.84 -48.71 -20.69
CA MET A 545 10.18 -49.44 -21.80
C MET A 545 11.15 -50.16 -22.70
N VAL A 546 12.32 -49.55 -23.01
CA VAL A 546 13.37 -50.18 -23.78
C VAL A 546 14.00 -51.34 -23.01
N MET A 547 14.22 -51.16 -21.71
CA MET A 547 14.67 -52.20 -20.78
C MET A 547 13.74 -53.42 -20.79
N ALA A 548 12.41 -53.21 -20.64
CA ALA A 548 11.43 -54.30 -20.66
C ALA A 548 11.46 -55.09 -21.95
N LYS A 549 11.65 -54.39 -23.09
CA LYS A 549 11.83 -55.05 -24.39
C LYS A 549 13.13 -55.89 -24.45
N ALA A 550 14.25 -55.27 -24.04
CA ALA A 550 15.55 -55.96 -24.04
C ALA A 550 15.56 -57.20 -23.12
N SER A 551 14.99 -57.08 -21.92
CA SER A 551 14.83 -58.18 -20.97
C SER A 551 13.98 -59.32 -21.57
N THR A 552 12.86 -58.99 -22.23
CA THR A 552 12.00 -60.00 -22.86
C THR A 552 12.70 -60.73 -24.02
N LEU A 553 13.45 -60.00 -24.87
CA LEU A 553 14.22 -60.58 -25.95
C LEU A 553 15.28 -61.56 -25.42
N PHE A 554 16.00 -61.16 -24.35
CA PHE A 554 16.94 -62.03 -23.69
C PHE A 554 16.30 -63.31 -23.17
N GLU A 555 15.19 -63.24 -22.46
CA GLU A 555 14.53 -64.41 -21.89
C GLU A 555 14.02 -65.40 -22.93
N ILE A 556 13.50 -64.89 -24.07
CA ILE A 556 13.05 -65.74 -25.18
C ILE A 556 14.24 -66.52 -25.74
N MET A 557 15.35 -65.84 -26.05
CA MET A 557 16.52 -66.47 -26.68
C MET A 557 17.28 -67.37 -25.71
N ALA A 558 17.38 -67.02 -24.45
CA ALA A 558 17.97 -67.85 -23.41
C ALA A 558 17.20 -69.20 -23.22
N ARG A 559 15.87 -69.13 -23.32
CA ARG A 559 15.03 -70.34 -23.31
C ARG A 559 15.28 -71.22 -24.51
N ASP A 560 15.51 -70.62 -25.67
CA ASP A 560 15.75 -71.33 -26.91
C ASP A 560 17.23 -71.76 -27.12
N GLN A 561 18.10 -71.54 -26.11
CA GLN A 561 19.52 -71.89 -26.03
C GLN A 561 20.38 -71.31 -27.22
N VAL A 562 20.07 -70.11 -27.61
CA VAL A 562 20.81 -69.38 -28.63
C VAL A 562 22.23 -69.04 -28.14
N ASP A 563 23.24 -69.10 -28.97
CA ASP A 563 24.61 -68.71 -28.59
C ASP A 563 24.78 -67.25 -28.30
N PRO A 564 25.62 -66.78 -27.34
CA PRO A 564 25.75 -65.40 -26.91
C PRO A 564 25.96 -64.35 -28.02
N ASP A 565 26.77 -64.68 -29.04
CA ASP A 565 27.02 -63.84 -30.22
C ASP A 565 25.78 -63.69 -31.12
N GLU A 566 25.01 -64.71 -31.26
CA GLU A 566 23.76 -64.71 -32.00
C GLU A 566 22.63 -64.01 -31.24
N MET A 567 22.59 -64.21 -29.92
CA MET A 567 21.67 -63.41 -29.04
C MET A 567 21.91 -61.92 -29.20
N MET A 568 23.17 -61.47 -29.09
CA MET A 568 23.53 -60.07 -29.24
C MET A 568 23.14 -59.51 -30.61
N LEU A 569 23.37 -60.29 -31.69
CA LEU A 569 22.97 -59.88 -33.03
C LEU A 569 21.45 -59.69 -33.17
N HIS A 570 20.68 -60.64 -32.69
CA HIS A 570 19.21 -60.56 -32.75
C HIS A 570 18.66 -59.45 -31.90
N MET A 571 19.14 -59.30 -30.69
CA MET A 571 18.74 -58.20 -29.79
C MET A 571 19.09 -56.83 -30.41
N ASN A 572 20.30 -56.66 -30.95
CA ASN A 572 20.72 -55.45 -31.62
C ASN A 572 19.77 -55.05 -32.76
N ASN A 573 19.49 -56.02 -33.65
CA ASN A 573 18.70 -55.73 -34.84
C ASN A 573 17.26 -55.46 -34.53
N ASP A 574 16.70 -56.11 -33.53
CA ASP A 574 15.33 -55.86 -33.07
C ASP A 574 15.19 -54.49 -32.37
N LEU A 575 16.16 -54.13 -31.51
CA LEU A 575 16.19 -52.81 -30.88
C LEU A 575 16.40 -51.70 -31.91
N PHE A 576 17.29 -51.87 -32.87
CA PHE A 576 17.55 -50.92 -33.97
C PHE A 576 16.27 -50.67 -34.82
N THR A 577 15.58 -51.75 -35.21
CA THR A 577 14.38 -51.65 -36.04
C THR A 577 13.19 -50.99 -35.31
N THR A 578 13.18 -51.02 -34.00
CA THR A 578 12.09 -50.44 -33.15
C THR A 578 12.11 -48.93 -33.11
N LYS A 579 13.16 -48.26 -33.59
CA LYS A 579 13.32 -46.80 -33.53
C LYS A 579 13.08 -46.24 -32.10
N THR A 580 13.96 -46.65 -31.18
CA THR A 580 13.88 -46.31 -29.74
C THR A 580 14.12 -44.82 -29.40
N GLY A 581 13.96 -43.92 -30.40
CA GLY A 581 14.17 -42.45 -30.18
C GLY A 581 15.64 -42.09 -29.98
N GLY A 582 16.58 -42.89 -30.46
CA GLY A 582 18.02 -42.67 -30.30
C GLY A 582 18.61 -43.31 -29.04
N MET A 583 17.80 -44.01 -28.23
CA MET A 583 18.29 -44.78 -27.08
C MET A 583 18.92 -46.09 -27.55
N PHE A 584 20.02 -46.44 -26.93
CA PHE A 584 20.76 -47.67 -27.15
C PHE A 584 20.95 -48.39 -25.82
N VAL A 585 21.42 -49.64 -25.87
CA VAL A 585 21.62 -50.48 -24.70
C VAL A 585 23.06 -50.98 -24.67
N THR A 586 23.78 -50.66 -23.59
CA THR A 586 25.06 -51.33 -23.30
C THR A 586 24.78 -52.63 -22.55
N SER A 587 25.45 -53.70 -22.83
CA SER A 587 25.18 -54.97 -22.17
C SER A 587 26.37 -55.94 -22.15
N ILE A 588 26.39 -56.76 -21.09
CA ILE A 588 27.14 -58.02 -21.08
C ILE A 588 26.11 -59.13 -20.98
N LEU A 589 26.13 -60.03 -21.93
CA LEU A 589 25.35 -61.26 -21.88
C LEU A 589 26.23 -62.51 -22.16
N GLY A 590 25.83 -63.60 -21.58
CA GLY A 590 26.56 -64.86 -21.72
C GLY A 590 25.90 -66.08 -21.13
N ASP A 591 26.60 -67.16 -21.09
CA ASP A 591 26.21 -68.42 -20.45
C ASP A 591 27.34 -68.96 -19.57
N TYR A 592 26.96 -69.60 -18.49
CA TYR A 592 27.83 -70.31 -17.55
C TYR A 592 27.42 -71.77 -17.43
N ASN A 593 28.32 -72.71 -17.86
CA ASN A 593 28.06 -74.11 -17.65
C ASN A 593 28.57 -74.56 -16.26
N ILE A 594 27.60 -75.01 -15.42
CA ILE A 594 27.82 -75.35 -14.00
C ILE A 594 28.71 -76.59 -13.84
N VAL A 595 28.73 -77.56 -14.83
CA VAL A 595 29.48 -78.81 -14.81
C VAL A 595 30.93 -78.60 -15.24
N THR A 596 31.12 -77.89 -16.37
CA THR A 596 32.47 -77.65 -16.93
C THR A 596 33.16 -76.44 -16.31
N ASN A 597 32.39 -75.60 -15.52
CA ASN A 597 32.84 -74.31 -15.00
C ASN A 597 33.29 -73.31 -16.04
N GLU A 598 32.84 -73.50 -17.30
CA GLU A 598 33.15 -72.58 -18.40
C GLU A 598 32.12 -71.46 -18.49
N ILE A 599 32.59 -70.22 -18.55
CA ILE A 599 31.78 -69.02 -18.80
C ILE A 599 32.11 -68.47 -20.19
N ARG A 600 31.08 -68.19 -20.98
CA ARG A 600 31.20 -67.50 -22.27
C ARG A 600 30.40 -66.22 -22.17
N TRP A 601 30.95 -65.07 -22.70
CA TRP A 601 30.20 -63.78 -22.66
C TRP A 601 30.59 -62.87 -23.80
N VAL A 602 29.70 -61.98 -24.15
CA VAL A 602 29.93 -60.88 -25.09
C VAL A 602 29.73 -59.56 -24.34
N ASN A 603 30.66 -58.61 -24.51
CA ASN A 603 30.51 -57.27 -23.96
C ASN A 603 30.22 -56.28 -25.10
N GLY A 604 28.99 -55.83 -25.18
CA GLY A 604 28.46 -54.84 -26.13
C GLY A 604 28.46 -53.43 -25.55
N GLY A 605 29.62 -52.79 -25.50
CA GLY A 605 29.76 -51.39 -25.08
C GLY A 605 29.54 -51.14 -23.61
N HIS A 606 29.53 -52.18 -22.77
CA HIS A 606 29.28 -52.08 -21.34
C HIS A 606 30.57 -51.89 -20.52
N GLN A 607 30.46 -51.62 -19.21
CA GLN A 607 31.62 -51.58 -18.31
C GLN A 607 32.44 -52.88 -18.39
N PRO A 608 33.73 -52.86 -18.04
CA PRO A 608 34.56 -54.09 -18.11
C PRO A 608 33.99 -55.23 -17.29
N ALA A 609 34.03 -56.43 -17.82
CA ALA A 609 33.82 -57.64 -17.03
C ALA A 609 35.06 -57.93 -16.17
N ILE A 610 34.87 -58.43 -14.97
CA ILE A 610 35.94 -58.68 -14.00
C ILE A 610 35.89 -60.12 -13.54
N ILE A 611 37.00 -60.81 -13.61
CA ILE A 611 37.17 -62.16 -13.01
C ILE A 611 38.09 -62.03 -11.80
N ARG A 612 37.63 -62.43 -10.64
CA ARG A 612 38.41 -62.59 -9.41
C ARG A 612 38.89 -64.04 -9.31
N ASP A 613 40.21 -64.21 -9.24
CA ASP A 613 40.83 -65.58 -9.06
C ASP A 613 40.78 -66.00 -7.58
N ASN A 614 41.18 -67.25 -7.31
CA ASN A 614 41.22 -67.81 -5.98
C ASN A 614 42.27 -67.17 -5.02
N GLU A 615 43.27 -66.50 -5.65
CA GLU A 615 44.29 -65.76 -4.87
C GLU A 615 43.90 -64.32 -4.54
N GLY A 616 42.76 -63.87 -5.08
CA GLY A 616 42.24 -62.52 -4.81
C GLY A 616 42.65 -61.49 -5.87
N ASN A 617 43.30 -61.88 -6.98
CA ASN A 617 43.66 -60.98 -8.06
C ASN A 617 42.46 -60.76 -8.97
N TYR A 618 42.41 -59.58 -9.63
CA TYR A 618 41.31 -59.14 -10.48
C TYR A 618 41.81 -58.97 -11.90
N GLN A 619 41.24 -59.72 -12.87
CA GLN A 619 41.48 -59.55 -14.29
C GLN A 619 40.31 -58.83 -14.96
N GLN A 620 40.56 -57.75 -15.69
CA GLN A 620 39.56 -56.95 -16.41
C GLN A 620 39.48 -57.32 -17.86
N PHE A 621 38.28 -57.35 -18.44
CA PHE A 621 38.01 -57.64 -19.84
C PHE A 621 37.17 -56.49 -20.41
N GLU A 622 37.84 -55.68 -21.24
CA GLU A 622 37.20 -54.50 -21.84
C GLU A 622 36.14 -54.89 -22.89
N SER A 623 35.28 -53.92 -23.22
CA SER A 623 34.30 -54.08 -24.28
C SER A 623 35.01 -54.29 -25.64
N ASN A 624 34.54 -55.25 -26.36
CA ASN A 624 35.10 -55.65 -27.69
C ASN A 624 34.04 -55.74 -28.80
N SER A 625 32.83 -55.32 -28.50
CA SER A 625 31.67 -55.33 -29.37
C SER A 625 30.82 -54.05 -29.21
N PRO A 626 30.11 -53.61 -30.26
CA PRO A 626 29.30 -52.36 -30.18
C PRO A 626 28.09 -52.53 -29.29
N PRO A 627 27.55 -51.39 -28.71
CA PRO A 627 26.28 -51.37 -28.00
C PRO A 627 25.11 -51.80 -28.91
N LEU A 628 24.03 -52.27 -28.28
CA LEU A 628 22.83 -52.74 -28.96
C LEU A 628 21.94 -51.57 -29.43
N GLY A 629 21.38 -51.67 -30.62
CA GLY A 629 20.40 -50.71 -31.15
C GLY A 629 21.01 -49.49 -31.85
N VAL A 630 22.34 -49.37 -31.94
CA VAL A 630 23.02 -48.22 -32.56
C VAL A 630 23.08 -48.37 -34.09
N ILE A 631 23.53 -49.52 -34.57
CA ILE A 631 23.72 -49.80 -35.99
C ILE A 631 23.22 -51.22 -36.33
N TYR A 632 22.50 -51.37 -37.42
CA TYR A 632 22.07 -52.68 -37.91
C TYR A 632 23.27 -53.53 -38.29
N GLN A 633 23.34 -54.77 -37.78
CA GLN A 633 24.42 -55.71 -38.03
C GLN A 633 23.95 -56.91 -38.88
N LYS A 634 24.74 -57.32 -39.82
CA LYS A 634 24.45 -58.49 -40.73
C LYS A 634 25.07 -59.79 -40.26
N GLU A 635 26.16 -59.68 -39.55
CA GLU A 635 26.97 -60.87 -39.19
C GLU A 635 27.18 -60.97 -37.70
N LYS A 636 27.05 -62.15 -37.12
CA LYS A 636 27.29 -62.45 -35.71
C LYS A 636 28.78 -62.28 -35.32
N SER A 637 29.69 -62.34 -36.25
CA SER A 637 31.14 -62.12 -36.06
C SER A 637 31.44 -60.70 -35.49
N THR A 638 30.54 -59.77 -35.59
CA THR A 638 30.66 -58.47 -34.98
C THR A 638 30.69 -58.56 -33.45
N TYR A 639 30.02 -59.55 -32.86
CA TYR A 639 29.92 -59.79 -31.44
C TYR A 639 30.91 -60.87 -31.01
N LYS A 640 32.05 -60.49 -30.40
CA LYS A 640 33.14 -61.38 -30.04
C LYS A 640 32.92 -62.09 -28.73
N VAL A 641 32.83 -63.41 -28.74
CA VAL A 641 32.64 -64.21 -27.52
C VAL A 641 33.99 -64.39 -26.80
N ASN A 642 33.99 -63.91 -25.53
CA ASN A 642 35.06 -64.19 -24.59
C ASN A 642 34.79 -65.55 -23.89
N LYS A 643 35.84 -66.30 -23.49
CA LYS A 643 35.70 -67.55 -22.76
C LYS A 643 36.74 -67.68 -21.66
N SER A 644 36.32 -68.20 -20.52
CA SER A 644 37.17 -68.47 -19.37
C SER A 644 36.64 -69.66 -18.56
N LYS A 645 37.50 -70.34 -17.78
CA LYS A 645 37.12 -71.34 -16.78
C LYS A 645 37.16 -70.69 -15.43
N LEU A 646 36.03 -70.64 -14.70
CA LEU A 646 35.98 -70.02 -13.38
C LEU A 646 36.65 -70.90 -12.29
N ASN A 647 36.45 -72.23 -12.29
CA ASN A 647 37.13 -73.16 -11.35
C ASN A 647 37.14 -72.65 -9.88
N GLY A 648 36.02 -72.11 -9.39
CA GLY A 648 35.95 -71.51 -8.10
C GLY A 648 36.19 -69.99 -8.07
N ASN A 649 36.59 -69.37 -9.18
CA ASN A 649 36.67 -67.94 -9.36
C ASN A 649 35.30 -67.32 -9.54
N ARG A 650 35.16 -65.99 -9.35
CA ARG A 650 33.91 -65.25 -9.56
C ARG A 650 34.06 -64.25 -10.70
N PHE A 651 33.02 -64.20 -11.50
CA PHE A 651 32.83 -63.18 -12.56
C PHE A 651 31.90 -62.10 -11.98
N TYR A 652 32.29 -60.83 -12.18
CA TYR A 652 31.52 -59.65 -11.80
C TYR A 652 31.35 -58.75 -13.01
N THR A 653 30.18 -58.11 -13.04
CA THR A 653 29.88 -57.00 -13.98
C THR A 653 28.92 -56.03 -13.32
N PHE A 654 29.00 -54.79 -13.68
CA PHE A 654 28.20 -53.69 -13.07
C PHE A 654 27.95 -52.59 -14.11
N THR A 655 26.91 -51.83 -13.88
CA THR A 655 26.56 -50.63 -14.68
C THR A 655 27.36 -49.42 -14.21
N ASP A 656 27.32 -48.32 -14.98
CA ASP A 656 28.09 -47.10 -14.72
C ASP A 656 27.68 -46.42 -13.40
N GLY A 657 26.47 -46.68 -12.90
CA GLY A 657 26.04 -46.21 -11.57
C GLY A 657 26.94 -46.62 -10.41
N LEU A 658 27.77 -47.69 -10.57
CA LEU A 658 28.80 -48.00 -9.59
C LEU A 658 30.05 -47.15 -9.81
N SER A 659 30.56 -47.07 -11.04
CA SER A 659 31.82 -46.38 -11.37
C SER A 659 31.69 -44.86 -11.36
N GLU A 660 30.54 -44.30 -11.72
CA GLU A 660 30.26 -42.87 -11.72
C GLU A 660 29.72 -42.35 -10.38
N SER A 661 29.47 -43.25 -9.41
CA SER A 661 29.17 -42.84 -8.06
C SER A 661 30.30 -42.00 -7.47
N LEU A 662 29.95 -41.02 -6.62
CA LEU A 662 30.93 -40.10 -6.05
C LEU A 662 31.47 -40.63 -4.71
N ASP A 663 32.77 -40.42 -4.48
CA ASP A 663 33.43 -40.65 -3.21
C ASP A 663 33.07 -39.50 -2.19
N GLU A 664 33.52 -39.62 -0.96
CA GLU A 664 33.33 -38.62 0.09
C GLU A 664 33.93 -37.23 -0.23
N LYS A 665 34.82 -37.15 -1.24
CA LYS A 665 35.48 -35.94 -1.72
C LYS A 665 34.81 -35.37 -2.97
N GLY A 666 33.78 -36.03 -3.50
CA GLY A 666 33.05 -35.62 -4.69
C GLY A 666 33.70 -36.02 -6.01
N ASN A 667 34.69 -36.94 -6.01
CA ASN A 667 35.28 -37.51 -7.22
C ASN A 667 34.56 -38.80 -7.60
N GLU A 668 34.52 -39.12 -8.90
CA GLU A 668 34.01 -40.42 -9.38
C GLU A 668 34.87 -41.59 -8.87
N ILE A 669 34.19 -42.64 -8.45
CA ILE A 669 34.87 -43.86 -7.94
C ILE A 669 35.72 -44.53 -9.00
N GLY A 670 35.27 -44.50 -10.25
CA GLY A 670 35.93 -45.16 -11.37
C GLY A 670 35.96 -46.69 -11.28
N ILE A 671 36.52 -47.33 -12.30
CA ILE A 671 36.59 -48.81 -12.36
C ILE A 671 37.47 -49.38 -11.23
N GLU A 672 38.65 -48.79 -11.01
CA GLU A 672 39.55 -49.24 -9.92
C GLU A 672 38.92 -49.12 -8.53
N GLY A 673 38.17 -48.03 -8.29
CA GLY A 673 37.44 -47.84 -7.06
C GLY A 673 36.29 -48.84 -6.91
N SER A 674 35.61 -49.16 -8.02
CA SER A 674 34.57 -50.20 -8.05
C SER A 674 35.10 -51.58 -7.67
N ILE A 675 36.29 -51.92 -8.18
CA ILE A 675 37.01 -53.19 -7.84
C ILE A 675 37.34 -53.20 -6.35
N LYS A 676 37.86 -52.10 -5.79
CA LYS A 676 38.15 -51.98 -4.36
C LYS A 676 36.89 -52.14 -3.50
N ILE A 677 35.75 -51.59 -3.92
CA ILE A 677 34.48 -51.76 -3.23
C ILE A 677 34.03 -53.22 -3.26
N ILE A 678 34.16 -53.91 -4.42
CA ILE A 678 33.84 -55.34 -4.55
C ILE A 678 34.75 -56.16 -3.64
N GLU A 679 36.04 -55.87 -3.55
CA GLU A 679 37.03 -56.54 -2.70
C GLU A 679 36.77 -56.33 -1.23
N ASN A 680 36.58 -55.09 -0.77
CA ASN A 680 36.32 -54.75 0.63
C ASN A 680 35.06 -55.43 1.17
N ASN A 681 34.11 -55.72 0.30
CA ASN A 681 32.85 -56.36 0.64
C ASN A 681 32.81 -57.84 0.29
N TYR A 682 33.95 -58.45 -0.10
CA TYR A 682 33.98 -59.87 -0.49
C TYR A 682 33.39 -60.75 0.61
N ASN A 683 32.48 -61.62 0.23
CA ASN A 683 31.82 -62.59 1.14
C ASN A 683 31.52 -63.89 0.39
N LYS A 684 31.65 -65.02 1.06
CA LYS A 684 31.28 -66.33 0.48
C LYS A 684 29.78 -66.35 0.10
N ASP A 685 28.95 -65.72 0.89
CA ASP A 685 27.55 -65.44 0.53
C ASP A 685 27.45 -64.24 -0.39
N ILE A 686 27.22 -64.52 -1.67
CA ILE A 686 27.17 -63.52 -2.73
C ILE A 686 26.06 -62.50 -2.55
N LYS A 687 24.89 -62.88 -2.04
CA LYS A 687 23.77 -62.00 -1.78
C LYS A 687 24.13 -60.98 -0.71
N LYS A 688 24.82 -61.42 0.33
CA LYS A 688 25.30 -60.56 1.40
C LYS A 688 26.36 -59.58 0.86
N GLN A 689 27.27 -60.08 0.00
CA GLN A 689 28.26 -59.22 -0.66
C GLN A 689 27.60 -58.12 -1.47
N LEU A 690 26.69 -58.42 -2.40
CA LEU A 690 26.00 -57.45 -3.23
C LEU A 690 25.21 -56.41 -2.40
N SER A 691 24.54 -56.88 -1.34
CA SER A 691 23.85 -55.96 -0.40
C SER A 691 24.81 -55.01 0.32
N ASN A 692 26.03 -55.47 0.67
CA ASN A 692 27.02 -54.63 1.32
C ASN A 692 27.61 -53.59 0.35
N ILE A 693 27.92 -54.01 -0.89
CA ILE A 693 28.38 -53.11 -1.96
C ILE A 693 27.41 -51.94 -2.16
N THR A 694 26.11 -52.21 -2.32
CA THR A 694 25.10 -51.20 -2.51
C THR A 694 24.94 -50.24 -1.31
N LYS A 695 24.99 -50.78 -0.09
CA LYS A 695 24.97 -50.00 1.13
C LYS A 695 26.17 -49.08 1.27
N GLU A 696 27.36 -49.53 0.89
CA GLU A 696 28.57 -48.72 0.94
C GLU A 696 28.51 -47.59 -0.06
N VAL A 697 28.06 -47.80 -1.29
CA VAL A 697 27.90 -46.79 -2.33
C VAL A 697 26.90 -45.73 -1.89
N ILE A 698 25.69 -46.13 -1.40
CA ILE A 698 24.68 -45.19 -0.94
C ILE A 698 25.18 -44.38 0.27
N LYS A 699 25.95 -44.98 1.17
CA LYS A 699 26.52 -44.30 2.35
C LYS A 699 27.54 -43.25 1.96
N LYS A 700 28.33 -43.47 0.94
CA LYS A 700 29.37 -42.56 0.43
C LYS A 700 28.79 -41.42 -0.41
N SER A 701 27.59 -41.54 -0.97
CA SER A 701 26.92 -40.50 -1.75
C SER A 701 26.54 -39.32 -0.86
N ALA A 702 26.87 -38.09 -1.27
CA ALA A 702 26.70 -36.85 -0.52
C ALA A 702 25.23 -36.61 0.00
N ASP A 703 24.22 -36.98 -0.80
CA ASP A 703 22.80 -36.79 -0.49
C ASP A 703 22.10 -38.10 -0.08
N LYS A 704 22.85 -39.21 0.15
CA LYS A 704 22.29 -40.52 0.34
C LYS A 704 21.35 -40.99 -0.79
N LYS A 705 21.51 -40.42 -1.97
CA LYS A 705 20.78 -40.75 -3.18
C LYS A 705 21.78 -41.15 -4.29
N LEU A 706 21.38 -42.13 -5.11
CA LEU A 706 22.15 -42.51 -6.28
C LEU A 706 21.99 -41.44 -7.37
N LYS A 707 23.07 -41.17 -8.07
CA LYS A 707 23.09 -40.24 -9.22
C LYS A 707 22.60 -40.95 -10.51
N ASP A 708 22.87 -42.23 -10.62
CA ASP A 708 22.38 -43.11 -11.68
C ASP A 708 21.93 -44.46 -11.13
N ASP A 709 21.23 -45.25 -11.96
CA ASP A 709 20.78 -46.59 -11.62
C ASP A 709 21.99 -47.49 -11.34
N LEU A 710 21.94 -48.29 -10.31
CA LEU A 710 23.03 -49.11 -9.85
C LEU A 710 22.67 -50.59 -9.99
N THR A 711 23.34 -51.30 -10.89
CA THR A 711 23.17 -52.72 -11.04
C THR A 711 24.51 -53.43 -10.91
N VAL A 712 24.54 -54.52 -10.16
CA VAL A 712 25.72 -55.40 -10.05
C VAL A 712 25.27 -56.85 -10.20
N LEU A 713 25.96 -57.59 -11.05
CA LEU A 713 25.73 -59.00 -11.29
C LEU A 713 27.01 -59.82 -11.01
N SER A 714 26.86 -60.94 -10.42
CA SER A 714 27.97 -61.90 -10.19
C SER A 714 27.59 -63.32 -10.61
N VAL A 715 28.54 -64.00 -11.24
CA VAL A 715 28.42 -65.37 -11.72
C VAL A 715 29.59 -66.23 -11.16
N GLY A 716 29.33 -67.45 -10.74
CA GLY A 716 30.29 -68.35 -10.12
C GLY A 716 30.02 -68.62 -8.63
N LYS A 717 30.67 -69.66 -8.08
CA LYS A 717 30.47 -70.10 -6.68
C LYS A 717 31.32 -69.34 -5.67
#